data_cf3cc5e66deb6cc168f9dcdc8e7d8a9c
#
_entry.id   cf3cc5e66deb6cc168f9dcdc8e7d8a9c
#
_cell.length_a   1.000
_cell.length_b   1.000
_cell.length_c   1.000
_cell.angle_alpha   90.00
_cell.angle_beta   90.00
_cell.angle_gamma   90.00
#
_symmetry.space_group_name_H-M   'P 1'
#
loop_
_entity.id
_entity.type
_entity.pdbx_description
1 polymer ?
#
loop_
_entity_poly.entity_id
_entity_poly.type
_entity_poly.pdbx_seq_one_letter_code
_entity_poly.pdbx_strand_id
1 'polypeptide(L)'
;MEGADIVESPRKRLKVDNTSTTEEATLPPSAGTPAAISESDAQALKEAEVGITEFVSPENAGFSGILKKRYTDFLVNEIVPSGEVLHLNTLAGPQSEQNNNDTANKTETPADNKQQGDAEAAVASDATPTMETPAVEFQISDEDKALLDSYFGADHAKKIVSLYRRAQSNEKARPSELGRLSTVVVTDRDLRIKMHQAIRRIFNSQMESSTDAEGLMTISVAANRTKRKAQGAREGGRNQGRVNWDELGGPYLHFTIYKENKDTMEVISFIARTLRLNPKSFQFAGTKDRRGVTTQRACANRVHADRLAKLNSTLRNAALGDFEYRKHGLELGDLAGNEFVITLRECDIPGIDLQDRETAIKNATESVGSALRNLHERGYFNYYGLQRFGTFATRTDTVGVKMLQGDLKGACDAILHYSPHVLAAAQDGENSTALISSDDKARAEAIHIFQTTGRINEAVEKLPRKFSAEANLIRQLGRSKNDYLGALQAIPRNLRLMYVHAYQSLVWNFAAGERWRLYGDKVVEGDLVLIHEHVDKDQTANGPATDVDADGEVIIAPQAEDSAYARSDAFVRARALTAEEAASGKYTIFDVVLPLPGFDVLYPANAMDGFYKRFMGSEQGGGLDPYDMRRKWKDISLSGSYRKLLSRMGADYSAEVKLYSGDDEQFVQTDLEKLNGKQCTVANADSADKIAVVLKFQLGSSQYATMALRELMKGKVLAYKPDFGGR
;
A
#
# COMPACT_ATOMS: atom_id res chain seq x y z
N MET A 1 -30.97 -2.07 53.76
CA MET A 1 -30.76 -0.67 54.19
C MET A 1 -29.56 -0.19 53.38
N GLU A 2 -29.83 0.88 52.66
CA GLU A 2 -28.94 1.80 51.95
C GLU A 2 -28.14 1.19 50.80
N GLY A 3 -28.38 1.43 49.55
CA GLY A 3 -28.80 2.68 48.87
C GLY A 3 -27.56 3.33 48.22
N ALA A 4 -27.17 2.88 47.02
CA ALA A 4 -26.16 3.58 46.26
C ALA A 4 -26.76 4.02 44.91
N ASP A 5 -26.82 5.34 44.76
CA ASP A 5 -27.39 6.05 43.63
C ASP A 5 -26.64 5.80 42.34
N ILE A 6 -27.40 5.39 41.33
CA ILE A 6 -26.98 5.35 39.93
C ILE A 6 -27.25 6.74 39.34
N VAL A 7 -26.20 7.46 38.96
CA VAL A 7 -26.33 8.69 38.19
C VAL A 7 -26.64 8.37 36.74
N GLU A 8 -27.86 8.58 36.34
CA GLU A 8 -28.33 8.49 34.95
C GLU A 8 -27.89 9.73 34.14
N SER A 9 -27.30 9.49 33.00
CA SER A 9 -27.04 10.48 31.97
C SER A 9 -28.35 10.87 31.24
N PRO A 10 -28.63 12.14 30.97
CA PRO A 10 -29.91 12.57 30.43
C PRO A 10 -30.01 12.39 28.93
N ARG A 11 -30.65 11.28 28.51
CA ARG A 11 -31.20 11.17 27.13
C ARG A 11 -32.67 11.60 27.18
N LYS A 12 -32.97 12.80 26.67
CA LYS A 12 -34.34 13.22 26.41
C LYS A 12 -34.91 12.41 25.23
N ARG A 13 -35.81 11.45 25.55
CA ARG A 13 -36.77 10.88 24.59
C ARG A 13 -38.02 11.73 24.63
N LEU A 14 -38.40 12.32 23.50
CA LEU A 14 -39.76 12.86 23.33
C LEU A 14 -40.74 11.69 23.17
N LYS A 15 -41.65 11.55 24.11
CA LYS A 15 -42.88 10.76 23.97
C LYS A 15 -43.92 11.66 23.33
N VAL A 16 -44.57 11.17 22.31
CA VAL A 16 -45.78 11.76 21.73
C VAL A 16 -46.96 11.08 22.41
N ASP A 17 -47.68 11.80 23.24
CA ASP A 17 -49.00 11.39 23.74
C ASP A 17 -50.08 12.04 22.88
N ASN A 18 -50.90 11.20 22.23
CA ASN A 18 -52.13 11.60 21.54
C ASN A 18 -53.25 11.74 22.59
N THR A 19 -53.72 12.95 22.81
CA THR A 19 -55.13 13.19 23.26
C THR A 19 -55.64 14.44 22.59
N SER A 20 -56.74 14.23 21.89
CA SER A 20 -57.54 15.22 21.18
C SER A 20 -58.29 16.15 22.14
N THR A 21 -58.22 17.46 21.95
CA THR A 21 -59.29 18.42 22.16
C THR A 21 -59.13 19.64 21.28
N THR A 22 -60.18 19.93 20.53
CA THR A 22 -60.40 21.06 19.66
C THR A 22 -60.50 22.36 20.44
N GLU A 23 -59.63 23.34 20.13
CA GLU A 23 -59.93 24.78 20.29
C GLU A 23 -59.18 25.56 19.21
N GLU A 24 -59.94 26.37 18.46
CA GLU A 24 -59.44 27.33 17.46
C GLU A 24 -58.56 28.38 18.13
N ALA A 25 -57.32 28.51 17.68
CA ALA A 25 -56.51 29.69 17.99
C ALA A 25 -55.54 29.94 16.82
N THR A 26 -55.61 31.15 16.31
CA THR A 26 -54.81 31.89 15.36
C THR A 26 -53.38 31.43 15.20
N LEU A 27 -52.98 31.18 13.94
CA LEU A 27 -51.64 30.87 13.44
C LEU A 27 -50.61 31.94 13.81
N PRO A 28 -49.47 31.58 14.45
CA PRO A 28 -48.24 32.40 14.42
C PRO A 28 -47.45 32.13 13.13
N PRO A 29 -46.52 33.05 12.71
CA PRO A 29 -45.92 33.02 11.41
C PRO A 29 -44.94 31.80 11.27
N SER A 30 -44.89 31.29 10.04
CA SER A 30 -44.07 30.24 9.45
C SER A 30 -42.84 29.81 10.28
N ALA A 31 -42.85 28.56 10.74
CA ALA A 31 -41.65 27.87 11.22
C ALA A 31 -40.59 27.84 10.10
N GLY A 32 -39.45 28.42 10.39
CA GLY A 32 -38.32 28.45 9.49
C GLY A 32 -37.92 27.03 9.08
N THR A 33 -37.54 26.89 7.82
CA THR A 33 -36.87 25.71 7.27
C THR A 33 -35.81 25.24 8.26
N PRO A 34 -35.67 23.94 8.55
CA PRO A 34 -34.61 23.45 9.44
C PRO A 34 -33.27 23.90 8.84
N ALA A 35 -32.48 24.60 9.66
CA ALA A 35 -31.17 25.09 9.27
C ALA A 35 -30.37 23.92 8.67
N ALA A 36 -29.87 24.10 7.45
CA ALA A 36 -29.03 23.11 6.79
C ALA A 36 -27.82 22.83 7.68
N ILE A 37 -27.60 21.56 8.03
CA ILE A 37 -26.43 21.11 8.81
C ILE A 37 -25.18 21.54 8.03
N SER A 38 -24.25 22.25 8.68
CA SER A 38 -23.03 22.69 8.04
C SER A 38 -22.21 21.47 7.55
N GLU A 39 -21.37 21.65 6.53
CA GLU A 39 -20.52 20.54 6.03
C GLU A 39 -19.57 20.02 7.10
N SER A 40 -19.05 20.90 7.97
CA SER A 40 -18.22 20.53 9.11
C SER A 40 -18.96 19.67 10.12
N ASP A 41 -20.21 20.01 10.41
CA ASP A 41 -21.03 19.21 11.34
C ASP A 41 -21.37 17.83 10.76
N ALA A 42 -21.67 17.77 9.45
CA ALA A 42 -21.92 16.52 8.76
C ALA A 42 -20.67 15.61 8.74
N GLN A 43 -19.48 16.18 8.63
CA GLN A 43 -18.22 15.43 8.73
C GLN A 43 -17.97 14.97 10.17
N ALA A 44 -18.16 15.84 11.16
CA ALA A 44 -18.02 15.49 12.57
C ALA A 44 -18.93 14.35 12.99
N LEU A 45 -20.17 14.31 12.49
CA LEU A 45 -21.09 13.20 12.71
C LEU A 45 -20.53 11.88 12.15
N LYS A 46 -20.02 11.88 10.92
CA LYS A 46 -19.40 10.70 10.30
C LYS A 46 -18.15 10.25 11.06
N GLU A 47 -17.34 11.17 11.54
CA GLU A 47 -16.18 10.87 12.38
C GLU A 47 -16.59 10.22 13.70
N ALA A 48 -17.61 10.77 14.36
CA ALA A 48 -18.15 10.21 15.61
C ALA A 48 -18.72 8.79 15.43
N GLU A 49 -19.37 8.50 14.31
CA GLU A 49 -19.88 7.16 13.98
C GLU A 49 -18.79 6.09 13.92
N VAL A 50 -17.55 6.46 13.63
CA VAL A 50 -16.39 5.56 13.55
C VAL A 50 -15.40 5.76 14.70
N GLY A 51 -15.81 6.44 15.77
CA GLY A 51 -15.02 6.61 16.99
C GLY A 51 -13.94 7.68 16.93
N ILE A 52 -13.94 8.55 15.93
CA ILE A 52 -13.00 9.69 15.82
C ILE A 52 -13.63 10.88 16.56
N THR A 53 -13.39 11.00 17.86
CA THR A 53 -14.08 11.98 18.72
C THR A 53 -13.15 12.97 19.39
N GLU A 54 -11.99 12.53 19.88
CA GLU A 54 -11.13 13.33 20.74
C GLU A 54 -10.13 14.17 19.96
N PHE A 55 -9.63 15.22 20.62
CA PHE A 55 -8.49 16.04 20.22
C PHE A 55 -7.45 16.05 21.34
N VAL A 56 -6.16 16.07 20.98
CA VAL A 56 -5.07 16.15 21.96
C VAL A 56 -4.99 17.54 22.59
N SER A 57 -5.25 18.57 21.80
CA SER A 57 -5.18 19.98 22.21
C SER A 57 -6.50 20.70 21.93
N PRO A 58 -7.60 20.38 22.64
CA PRO A 58 -8.92 20.92 22.35
C PRO A 58 -9.01 22.44 22.55
N GLU A 59 -8.08 23.03 23.29
CA GLU A 59 -7.98 24.46 23.55
C GLU A 59 -7.60 25.30 22.33
N ASN A 60 -7.01 24.72 21.30
CA ASN A 60 -6.67 25.41 20.07
C ASN A 60 -7.94 25.72 19.27
N ALA A 61 -8.06 26.97 18.80
CA ALA A 61 -9.24 27.42 18.07
C ALA A 61 -9.44 26.70 16.72
N GLY A 62 -8.33 26.25 16.10
CA GLY A 62 -8.32 25.70 14.76
C GLY A 62 -8.72 26.75 13.71
N PHE A 63 -8.71 26.35 12.45
CA PHE A 63 -9.13 27.18 11.32
C PHE A 63 -9.75 26.28 10.24
N SER A 64 -10.56 26.85 9.34
CA SER A 64 -11.12 26.09 8.23
C SER A 64 -10.30 26.25 6.97
N GLY A 65 -10.40 25.30 6.03
CA GLY A 65 -9.75 25.37 4.73
C GLY A 65 -10.04 24.17 3.87
N ILE A 66 -9.96 24.36 2.54
CA ILE A 66 -10.24 23.32 1.54
C ILE A 66 -8.97 22.53 1.24
N LEU A 67 -9.02 21.22 1.48
CA LEU A 67 -7.95 20.27 1.18
C LEU A 67 -8.09 19.72 -0.24
N LYS A 68 -6.96 19.61 -0.96
CA LYS A 68 -6.90 18.98 -2.30
C LYS A 68 -7.84 19.66 -3.31
N LYS A 69 -7.98 20.99 -3.30
CA LYS A 69 -8.77 21.71 -4.31
C LYS A 69 -8.18 21.47 -5.70
N ARG A 70 -6.84 21.56 -5.81
CA ARG A 70 -6.07 21.07 -6.96
C ARG A 70 -5.27 19.83 -6.55
N TYR A 71 -4.89 18.97 -7.50
CA TYR A 71 -3.99 17.85 -7.18
C TYR A 71 -2.58 18.34 -6.82
N THR A 72 -2.15 19.50 -7.33
CA THR A 72 -0.88 20.17 -6.98
C THR A 72 -0.90 20.84 -5.61
N ASP A 73 -2.04 20.87 -4.91
CA ASP A 73 -2.13 21.33 -3.53
C ASP A 73 -1.72 20.23 -2.52
N PHE A 74 -1.39 19.03 -2.99
CA PHE A 74 -1.06 17.91 -2.12
C PHE A 74 0.13 17.12 -2.68
N LEU A 75 1.32 17.44 -2.19
CA LEU A 75 2.55 16.78 -2.57
C LEU A 75 2.96 15.79 -1.47
N VAL A 76 3.40 14.60 -1.89
CA VAL A 76 3.85 13.54 -0.98
C VAL A 76 5.15 12.96 -1.50
N ASN A 77 6.21 13.11 -0.73
CA ASN A 77 7.51 12.56 -1.03
C ASN A 77 7.85 11.44 -0.03
N GLU A 78 8.20 10.27 -0.53
CA GLU A 78 8.59 9.14 0.32
C GLU A 78 9.89 9.45 1.06
N ILE A 79 9.97 9.08 2.33
CA ILE A 79 11.20 9.12 3.13
C ILE A 79 11.74 7.69 3.17
N VAL A 80 12.92 7.48 2.59
CA VAL A 80 13.57 6.16 2.62
C VAL A 80 14.12 5.83 4.00
N PRO A 81 14.47 4.56 4.30
CA PRO A 81 14.96 4.17 5.62
C PRO A 81 16.20 4.94 6.12
N SER A 82 16.98 5.54 5.22
CA SER A 82 18.09 6.44 5.58
C SER A 82 17.67 7.79 6.15
N GLY A 83 16.37 8.14 6.07
CA GLY A 83 15.84 9.45 6.45
C GLY A 83 15.85 10.49 5.31
N GLU A 84 16.33 10.14 4.13
CA GLU A 84 16.34 11.02 2.96
C GLU A 84 14.94 11.13 2.35
N VAL A 85 14.52 12.36 2.03
CA VAL A 85 13.27 12.64 1.31
C VAL A 85 13.51 12.48 -0.18
N LEU A 86 12.72 11.63 -0.83
CA LEU A 86 12.85 11.37 -2.25
C LEU A 86 12.27 12.51 -3.08
N HIS A 87 13.07 12.98 -4.04
CA HIS A 87 12.68 13.89 -5.10
C HIS A 87 13.00 13.26 -6.45
N LEU A 88 12.34 13.71 -7.51
CA LEU A 88 12.72 13.37 -8.86
C LEU A 88 13.80 14.36 -9.35
N ASN A 89 15.07 13.90 -9.40
CA ASN A 89 16.22 14.75 -9.71
C ASN A 89 16.68 14.64 -11.17
N THR A 90 16.55 13.46 -11.80
CA THR A 90 16.96 13.24 -13.19
C THR A 90 16.03 12.27 -13.90
N LEU A 91 15.79 12.53 -15.19
CA LEU A 91 15.04 11.63 -16.09
C LEU A 91 15.96 10.75 -16.93
N ALA A 92 17.26 11.06 -16.93
CA ALA A 92 18.25 10.37 -17.75
C ALA A 92 18.58 8.98 -17.20
N GLY A 93 18.83 8.03 -18.10
CA GLY A 93 19.41 6.73 -17.74
C GLY A 93 20.91 6.85 -17.46
N PRO A 94 21.52 5.92 -16.67
CA PRO A 94 22.92 5.99 -16.25
C PRO A 94 23.94 6.11 -17.39
N GLN A 95 23.61 5.66 -18.60
CA GLN A 95 24.51 5.72 -19.77
C GLN A 95 24.46 7.04 -20.54
N SER A 96 23.45 7.87 -20.35
CA SER A 96 23.34 9.17 -21.01
C SER A 96 24.23 10.24 -20.38
N GLU A 97 24.61 10.08 -19.13
CA GLU A 97 25.54 11.02 -18.45
C GLU A 97 26.99 10.84 -18.88
N GLN A 98 27.39 9.60 -19.23
CA GLN A 98 28.76 9.37 -19.74
C GLN A 98 29.01 9.94 -21.14
N ASN A 99 27.97 10.02 -21.99
CA ASN A 99 28.13 10.59 -23.35
C ASN A 99 28.11 12.12 -23.37
N ASN A 100 27.64 12.80 -22.35
CA ASN A 100 27.65 14.26 -22.28
C ASN A 100 29.00 14.83 -21.77
N ASN A 101 29.79 14.04 -21.05
CA ASN A 101 31.11 14.46 -20.61
C ASN A 101 32.21 14.29 -21.69
N ASP A 102 31.98 13.43 -22.70
CA ASP A 102 32.95 13.24 -23.82
C ASP A 102 32.76 14.23 -24.97
N THR A 103 31.67 15.00 -25.00
CA THR A 103 31.39 15.98 -26.07
C THR A 103 31.89 17.40 -25.78
N ALA A 104 32.42 17.66 -24.58
CA ALA A 104 32.94 19.00 -24.22
C ALA A 104 34.42 19.27 -24.60
N ASN A 105 35.11 18.33 -25.23
CA ASN A 105 36.54 18.49 -25.52
C ASN A 105 36.92 18.01 -26.93
N LYS A 106 36.31 18.56 -27.99
CA LYS A 106 36.91 18.53 -29.35
C LYS A 106 36.63 19.85 -30.07
N THR A 107 37.64 20.69 -30.04
CA THR A 107 37.81 21.89 -30.85
C THR A 107 37.98 21.54 -32.32
N GLU A 108 37.45 22.41 -33.16
CA GLU A 108 37.38 22.44 -34.62
C GLU A 108 38.71 22.20 -35.37
N THR A 109 38.63 21.55 -36.52
CA THR A 109 39.11 22.13 -37.80
C THR A 109 38.68 21.27 -39.01
N PRO A 110 38.61 21.80 -40.26
CA PRO A 110 37.57 21.51 -41.22
C PRO A 110 37.95 20.70 -42.47
N ALA A 111 36.91 20.21 -43.13
CA ALA A 111 36.69 19.92 -44.56
C ALA A 111 37.80 19.31 -45.44
N ASP A 112 37.52 18.21 -46.11
CA ASP A 112 37.31 18.16 -47.57
C ASP A 112 36.85 16.76 -48.08
N ASN A 113 35.84 16.78 -48.79
CA ASN A 113 35.37 16.35 -50.11
C ASN A 113 35.80 15.00 -50.74
N LYS A 114 34.80 14.33 -51.28
CA LYS A 114 34.62 13.54 -52.51
C LYS A 114 34.72 12.02 -52.54
N GLN A 115 33.56 11.54 -52.91
CA GLN A 115 33.15 10.70 -54.07
C GLN A 115 33.37 9.19 -54.07
N GLN A 116 32.20 8.53 -54.14
CA GLN A 116 31.70 7.56 -55.14
C GLN A 116 32.59 6.38 -55.59
N GLY A 117 31.99 5.20 -55.61
CA GLY A 117 32.32 4.09 -56.45
C GLY A 117 31.61 2.78 -56.09
N ASP A 118 30.61 2.46 -56.93
CA ASP A 118 29.94 1.17 -57.03
C ASP A 118 30.89 0.05 -57.50
N ALA A 119 30.58 -1.20 -57.19
CA ALA A 119 30.40 -2.36 -58.09
C ALA A 119 30.68 -3.70 -57.42
N GLU A 120 29.65 -4.50 -57.37
CA GLU A 120 29.41 -5.82 -57.98
C GLU A 120 30.51 -6.90 -57.97
N ALA A 121 30.03 -8.02 -57.43
CA ALA A 121 30.00 -9.41 -57.95
C ALA A 121 31.27 -10.28 -58.02
N ALA A 122 31.12 -11.44 -57.52
CA ALA A 122 31.22 -12.79 -58.14
C ALA A 122 32.03 -13.82 -57.36
N VAL A 123 31.34 -14.84 -56.97
CA VAL A 123 31.55 -16.28 -57.09
C VAL A 123 32.97 -16.81 -57.29
N ALA A 124 33.42 -17.74 -56.43
CA ALA A 124 33.85 -19.07 -56.80
C ALA A 124 34.23 -19.94 -55.56
N SER A 125 33.72 -21.11 -55.61
CA SER A 125 34.03 -22.38 -54.95
C SER A 125 35.51 -22.69 -54.81
N ASP A 126 35.97 -23.29 -53.71
CA ASP A 126 36.60 -24.61 -53.81
C ASP A 126 36.72 -25.37 -52.46
N ALA A 127 36.86 -26.64 -52.53
CA ALA A 127 36.60 -27.66 -51.55
C ALA A 127 37.80 -27.98 -50.63
N THR A 128 37.47 -28.42 -49.40
CA THR A 128 38.03 -29.47 -48.51
C THR A 128 39.55 -29.42 -48.16
N PRO A 129 39.99 -29.85 -46.94
CA PRO A 129 39.49 -31.06 -46.28
C PRO A 129 39.26 -30.96 -44.74
N THR A 130 38.43 -31.85 -44.29
CA THR A 130 38.17 -32.29 -42.94
C THR A 130 39.41 -32.62 -42.13
N MET A 131 39.57 -31.99 -40.99
CA MET A 131 40.34 -32.53 -39.87
C MET A 131 39.37 -32.78 -38.70
N GLU A 132 39.18 -34.07 -38.40
CA GLU A 132 38.56 -34.55 -37.20
C GLU A 132 39.38 -34.13 -35.99
N THR A 133 38.83 -33.27 -35.16
CA THR A 133 39.33 -33.04 -33.78
C THR A 133 38.77 -34.14 -32.89
N PRO A 134 39.57 -34.80 -32.05
CA PRO A 134 39.10 -35.87 -31.19
C PRO A 134 38.14 -35.30 -30.13
N ALA A 135 37.05 -36.02 -29.91
CA ALA A 135 36.05 -35.75 -28.90
C ALA A 135 36.76 -35.72 -27.52
N VAL A 136 36.76 -34.54 -26.86
CA VAL A 136 37.24 -34.42 -25.48
C VAL A 136 36.32 -35.22 -24.63
N GLU A 137 36.79 -36.35 -24.13
CA GLU A 137 36.09 -37.27 -23.23
C GLU A 137 35.87 -36.51 -21.92
N PHE A 138 34.59 -36.32 -21.52
CA PHE A 138 34.26 -35.65 -20.28
C PHE A 138 34.81 -36.48 -19.09
N GLN A 139 35.79 -35.96 -18.41
CA GLN A 139 36.38 -36.53 -17.18
C GLN A 139 35.89 -35.72 -15.98
N ILE A 140 35.29 -36.41 -15.02
CA ILE A 140 34.94 -35.82 -13.72
C ILE A 140 36.19 -35.80 -12.84
N SER A 141 36.44 -34.68 -12.16
CA SER A 141 37.55 -34.60 -11.18
C SER A 141 37.38 -35.63 -10.06
N ASP A 142 38.48 -36.09 -9.51
CA ASP A 142 38.41 -37.06 -8.40
C ASP A 142 37.69 -36.47 -7.18
N GLU A 143 37.79 -35.17 -6.97
CA GLU A 143 37.06 -34.45 -5.90
C GLU A 143 35.54 -34.48 -6.14
N ASP A 144 35.09 -34.23 -7.37
CA ASP A 144 33.67 -34.24 -7.72
C ASP A 144 33.09 -35.64 -7.69
N LYS A 145 33.90 -36.65 -8.02
CA LYS A 145 33.53 -38.07 -7.91
C LYS A 145 33.37 -38.46 -6.44
N ALA A 146 34.33 -38.10 -5.58
CA ALA A 146 34.24 -38.32 -4.15
C ALA A 146 33.02 -37.64 -3.53
N LEU A 147 32.69 -36.43 -3.99
CA LEU A 147 31.51 -35.68 -3.56
C LEU A 147 30.20 -36.38 -3.98
N LEU A 148 30.12 -36.86 -5.22
CA LEU A 148 28.96 -37.64 -5.69
C LEU A 148 28.80 -38.93 -4.92
N ASP A 149 29.90 -39.63 -4.64
CA ASP A 149 29.91 -40.88 -3.84
C ASP A 149 29.45 -40.62 -2.41
N SER A 150 29.84 -39.48 -1.81
CA SER A 150 29.41 -39.12 -0.44
C SER A 150 27.91 -38.77 -0.37
N TYR A 151 27.34 -38.14 -1.40
CA TYR A 151 25.94 -37.71 -1.41
C TYR A 151 24.97 -38.79 -1.84
N PHE A 152 25.32 -39.60 -2.84
CA PHE A 152 24.42 -40.56 -3.46
C PHE A 152 24.81 -42.02 -3.24
N GLY A 153 25.99 -42.26 -2.71
CA GLY A 153 26.61 -43.60 -2.65
C GLY A 153 27.21 -44.02 -4.01
N ALA A 154 28.25 -44.86 -3.99
CA ALA A 154 29.05 -45.24 -5.14
C ALA A 154 28.24 -45.82 -6.31
N ASP A 155 27.17 -46.58 -6.04
CA ASP A 155 26.33 -47.19 -7.06
C ASP A 155 25.44 -46.21 -7.80
N HIS A 156 24.83 -45.26 -7.06
CA HIS A 156 24.03 -44.20 -7.68
C HIS A 156 24.90 -43.16 -8.41
N ALA A 157 26.07 -42.82 -7.85
CA ALA A 157 27.03 -41.93 -8.50
C ALA A 157 27.48 -42.49 -9.84
N LYS A 158 27.82 -43.79 -9.93
CA LYS A 158 28.12 -44.46 -11.23
C LYS A 158 26.97 -44.41 -12.21
N LYS A 159 25.73 -44.64 -11.76
CA LYS A 159 24.53 -44.55 -12.60
C LYS A 159 24.25 -43.14 -13.10
N ILE A 160 24.49 -42.10 -12.27
CA ILE A 160 24.36 -40.68 -12.64
C ILE A 160 25.36 -40.34 -13.76
N VAL A 161 26.63 -40.73 -13.59
CA VAL A 161 27.67 -40.50 -14.61
C VAL A 161 27.38 -41.25 -15.89
N SER A 162 26.88 -42.50 -15.80
CA SER A 162 26.46 -43.31 -16.97
C SER A 162 25.29 -42.65 -17.70
N LEU A 163 24.29 -42.13 -16.98
CA LEU A 163 23.15 -41.39 -17.56
C LEU A 163 23.65 -40.14 -18.32
N TYR A 164 24.59 -39.40 -17.73
CA TYR A 164 25.20 -38.24 -18.38
C TYR A 164 25.98 -38.61 -19.63
N ARG A 165 26.82 -39.66 -19.59
CA ARG A 165 27.55 -40.15 -20.80
C ARG A 165 26.63 -40.59 -21.89
N ARG A 166 25.56 -41.33 -21.59
CA ARG A 166 24.51 -41.71 -22.57
C ARG A 166 23.86 -40.48 -23.20
N ALA A 167 23.63 -39.45 -22.41
CA ALA A 167 23.09 -38.20 -22.90
C ALA A 167 24.09 -37.46 -23.80
N GLN A 168 25.38 -37.50 -23.56
CA GLN A 168 26.41 -36.95 -24.41
C GLN A 168 26.56 -37.72 -25.73
N SER A 169 26.55 -39.03 -25.68
CA SER A 169 26.67 -39.92 -26.89
C SER A 169 25.42 -39.83 -27.76
N ASN A 170 24.27 -39.46 -27.24
CA ASN A 170 23.01 -39.41 -28.02
C ASN A 170 22.36 -38.02 -27.94
N GLU A 171 22.97 -37.05 -28.64
CA GLU A 171 22.57 -35.64 -28.58
C GLU A 171 21.13 -35.37 -29.09
N LYS A 172 20.63 -36.20 -30.00
CA LYS A 172 19.30 -36.05 -30.63
C LYS A 172 18.17 -36.70 -29.81
N ALA A 173 18.49 -37.54 -28.80
CA ALA A 173 17.47 -38.20 -27.98
C ALA A 173 16.76 -37.17 -27.08
N ARG A 174 15.45 -37.31 -26.96
CA ARG A 174 14.65 -36.50 -26.05
C ARG A 174 14.97 -36.87 -24.59
N PRO A 175 14.95 -35.93 -23.64
CA PRO A 175 15.19 -36.20 -22.22
C PRO A 175 14.32 -37.33 -21.65
N SER A 176 13.07 -37.46 -22.12
CA SER A 176 12.16 -38.54 -21.75
C SER A 176 12.61 -39.95 -22.19
N GLU A 177 13.38 -40.04 -23.27
CA GLU A 177 13.88 -41.30 -23.83
C GLU A 177 15.13 -41.80 -23.09
N LEU A 178 15.88 -40.89 -22.48
CA LEU A 178 17.10 -41.20 -21.72
C LEU A 178 16.79 -41.74 -20.31
N GLY A 179 15.54 -41.55 -19.83
CA GLY A 179 15.07 -42.03 -18.55
C GLY A 179 15.37 -41.09 -17.38
N ARG A 180 14.87 -41.50 -16.22
CA ARG A 180 15.08 -40.81 -14.93
C ARG A 180 15.68 -41.79 -13.96
N LEU A 181 16.55 -41.32 -13.04
CA LEU A 181 17.18 -42.11 -12.01
C LEU A 181 16.66 -41.66 -10.67
N SER A 182 15.91 -42.51 -9.97
CA SER A 182 15.57 -42.28 -8.55
C SER A 182 16.75 -42.72 -7.70
N THR A 183 17.16 -41.87 -6.75
CA THR A 183 18.37 -42.09 -5.96
C THR A 183 18.05 -42.33 -4.47
N VAL A 184 18.35 -41.40 -3.61
CA VAL A 184 18.23 -41.54 -2.14
C VAL A 184 17.12 -40.65 -1.60
N VAL A 185 16.50 -41.08 -0.50
CA VAL A 185 15.56 -40.25 0.26
C VAL A 185 16.36 -39.34 1.17
N VAL A 186 16.17 -38.04 1.08
CA VAL A 186 16.88 -37.04 1.87
C VAL A 186 15.88 -36.19 2.62
N THR A 187 15.85 -36.35 3.93
CA THR A 187 14.96 -35.63 4.85
C THR A 187 15.51 -34.25 5.21
N ASP A 188 16.83 -34.11 5.26
CA ASP A 188 17.50 -32.85 5.59
C ASP A 188 17.42 -31.87 4.42
N ARG A 189 16.89 -30.68 4.68
CA ARG A 189 16.70 -29.60 3.70
C ARG A 189 18.01 -29.03 3.18
N ASP A 190 18.98 -28.80 4.07
CA ASP A 190 20.25 -28.17 3.70
C ASP A 190 21.14 -29.13 2.91
N LEU A 191 21.11 -30.40 3.27
CA LEU A 191 21.77 -31.46 2.50
C LEU A 191 21.14 -31.56 1.09
N ARG A 192 19.82 -31.52 0.96
CA ARG A 192 19.14 -31.49 -0.36
C ARG A 192 19.59 -30.33 -1.22
N ILE A 193 19.69 -29.12 -0.65
CA ILE A 193 20.16 -27.92 -1.38
C ILE A 193 21.57 -28.15 -1.91
N LYS A 194 22.48 -28.64 -1.07
CA LYS A 194 23.86 -28.94 -1.46
C LYS A 194 23.94 -29.99 -2.56
N MET A 195 23.14 -31.04 -2.48
CA MET A 195 23.06 -32.08 -3.50
C MET A 195 22.52 -31.57 -4.83
N HIS A 196 21.48 -30.73 -4.83
CA HIS A 196 20.97 -30.07 -6.05
C HIS A 196 22.02 -29.14 -6.68
N GLN A 197 22.76 -28.39 -5.87
CA GLN A 197 23.82 -27.52 -6.33
C GLN A 197 25.01 -28.32 -6.93
N ALA A 198 25.40 -29.42 -6.29
CA ALA A 198 26.45 -30.31 -6.77
C ALA A 198 26.10 -30.90 -8.16
N ILE A 199 24.89 -31.42 -8.36
CA ILE A 199 24.45 -31.93 -9.67
C ILE A 199 24.51 -30.84 -10.75
N ARG A 200 24.06 -29.63 -10.44
CA ARG A 200 24.10 -28.52 -11.41
C ARG A 200 25.51 -28.10 -11.74
N ARG A 201 26.39 -28.04 -10.75
CA ARG A 201 27.80 -27.63 -10.92
C ARG A 201 28.59 -28.67 -11.71
N ILE A 202 28.58 -29.93 -11.27
CA ILE A 202 29.43 -31.01 -11.83
C ILE A 202 29.04 -31.29 -13.30
N PHE A 203 27.76 -31.26 -13.64
CA PHE A 203 27.26 -31.56 -14.99
C PHE A 203 26.90 -30.30 -15.79
N ASN A 204 27.46 -29.13 -15.44
CA ASN A 204 27.27 -27.87 -16.16
C ASN A 204 25.80 -27.55 -16.47
N SER A 205 24.91 -27.84 -15.52
CA SER A 205 23.44 -27.68 -15.66
C SER A 205 22.82 -28.46 -16.83
N GLN A 206 23.47 -29.51 -17.31
CA GLN A 206 22.90 -30.44 -18.30
C GLN A 206 22.09 -31.56 -17.68
N MET A 207 22.22 -31.71 -16.35
CA MET A 207 21.38 -32.60 -15.55
C MET A 207 20.51 -31.77 -14.60
N GLU A 208 19.29 -32.24 -14.37
CA GLU A 208 18.34 -31.67 -13.43
C GLU A 208 18.02 -32.68 -12.32
N SER A 209 17.84 -32.16 -11.13
CA SER A 209 17.42 -32.95 -9.97
C SER A 209 16.13 -32.38 -9.40
N SER A 210 15.19 -33.23 -9.05
CA SER A 210 13.92 -32.92 -8.41
C SER A 210 13.75 -33.79 -7.16
N THR A 211 12.95 -33.34 -6.20
CA THR A 211 12.61 -34.10 -5.00
C THR A 211 11.09 -34.19 -4.92
N ASP A 212 10.55 -35.36 -4.63
CA ASP A 212 9.13 -35.54 -4.40
C ASP A 212 8.70 -35.19 -2.96
N ALA A 213 7.40 -35.34 -2.66
CA ALA A 213 6.84 -35.04 -1.36
C ALA A 213 7.38 -35.95 -0.23
N GLU A 214 7.93 -37.11 -0.58
CA GLU A 214 8.48 -38.11 0.34
C GLU A 214 10.01 -37.94 0.54
N GLY A 215 10.59 -36.95 -0.11
CA GLY A 215 12.03 -36.66 0.00
C GLY A 215 12.91 -37.47 -0.94
N LEU A 216 12.35 -38.29 -1.84
CA LEU A 216 13.10 -39.07 -2.82
C LEU A 216 13.66 -38.17 -3.90
N MET A 217 14.99 -38.19 -4.08
CA MET A 217 15.63 -37.38 -5.11
C MET A 217 15.70 -38.13 -6.45
N THR A 218 15.20 -37.48 -7.52
CA THR A 218 15.21 -37.99 -8.89
C THR A 218 16.08 -37.12 -9.77
N ILE A 219 16.99 -37.75 -10.52
CA ILE A 219 17.92 -37.07 -11.44
C ILE A 219 17.53 -37.41 -12.89
N SER A 220 17.50 -36.41 -13.74
CA SER A 220 17.16 -36.52 -15.17
C SER A 220 18.01 -35.59 -16.02
N VAL A 221 17.99 -35.82 -17.33
CA VAL A 221 18.67 -34.95 -18.30
C VAL A 221 17.85 -33.69 -18.53
N ALA A 222 18.48 -32.52 -18.53
CA ALA A 222 17.78 -31.23 -18.66
C ALA A 222 17.13 -31.07 -20.05
N ALA A 223 15.90 -30.57 -20.08
CA ALA A 223 15.10 -30.41 -21.30
C ALA A 223 15.70 -29.43 -22.33
N ASN A 224 16.58 -28.50 -21.90
CA ASN A 224 17.19 -27.48 -22.76
C ASN A 224 18.67 -27.78 -23.12
N ARG A 225 19.08 -29.03 -23.11
CA ARG A 225 20.47 -29.47 -23.37
C ARG A 225 21.07 -28.95 -24.68
N THR A 226 20.33 -29.05 -25.78
CA THR A 226 20.77 -28.64 -27.12
C THR A 226 20.93 -27.13 -27.29
N LYS A 227 20.11 -26.33 -26.59
CA LYS A 227 20.23 -24.86 -26.63
C LYS A 227 21.46 -24.37 -25.87
N ARG A 228 21.93 -25.08 -24.84
CA ARG A 228 23.09 -24.68 -24.02
C ARG A 228 24.44 -25.10 -24.67
N LYS A 229 24.48 -26.20 -25.42
CA LYS A 229 25.69 -26.64 -26.12
C LYS A 229 26.02 -25.76 -27.34
N ALA A 230 24.98 -25.22 -28.01
CA ALA A 230 25.16 -24.23 -29.08
C ALA A 230 25.71 -22.87 -28.59
N GLN A 231 25.60 -22.59 -27.30
CA GLN A 231 26.12 -21.35 -26.68
C GLN A 231 27.58 -21.48 -26.20
N GLY A 232 28.08 -22.70 -25.96
CA GLY A 232 29.48 -22.95 -25.55
C GLY A 232 30.49 -23.08 -26.71
N ALA A 233 30.04 -23.19 -27.97
CA ALA A 233 30.90 -23.41 -29.14
C ALA A 233 31.10 -22.16 -30.01
N ARG A 234 30.74 -20.97 -29.50
CA ARG A 234 31.02 -19.66 -30.18
C ARG A 234 31.81 -18.75 -29.27
N GLU A 235 32.99 -19.17 -28.84
CA GLU A 235 34.04 -18.26 -28.40
C GLU A 235 34.76 -17.74 -29.66
N GLY A 236 34.34 -16.61 -30.13
CA GLY A 236 34.93 -15.92 -31.25
C GLY A 236 33.96 -15.10 -32.03
N GLY A 237 33.35 -14.08 -31.41
CA GLY A 237 32.55 -13.10 -32.13
C GLY A 237 31.14 -12.91 -31.58
N ARG A 238 30.95 -11.74 -30.93
CA ARG A 238 29.69 -11.19 -30.40
C ARG A 238 29.22 -11.74 -29.05
N ASN A 239 29.95 -11.46 -28.00
CA ASN A 239 29.44 -11.30 -26.66
C ASN A 239 28.65 -9.96 -26.53
N GLN A 240 27.66 -9.75 -27.38
CA GLN A 240 26.67 -8.70 -27.18
C GLN A 240 25.41 -9.37 -26.63
N GLY A 241 25.22 -9.32 -25.27
CA GLY A 241 23.90 -9.54 -24.74
C GLY A 241 23.71 -10.30 -23.45
N ARG A 242 24.72 -10.68 -22.71
CA ARG A 242 24.50 -11.16 -21.34
C ARG A 242 24.99 -10.10 -20.36
N VAL A 243 24.04 -9.25 -19.94
CA VAL A 243 24.31 -8.22 -18.94
C VAL A 243 24.84 -8.88 -17.69
N ASN A 244 26.03 -8.50 -17.29
CA ASN A 244 26.54 -8.83 -15.96
C ASN A 244 25.93 -7.84 -14.97
N TRP A 245 24.86 -8.27 -14.30
CA TRP A 245 24.13 -7.42 -13.35
C TRP A 245 25.01 -7.02 -12.16
N ASP A 246 26.02 -7.82 -11.81
CA ASP A 246 26.93 -7.51 -10.71
C ASP A 246 27.87 -6.34 -11.06
N GLU A 247 28.27 -6.20 -12.32
CA GLU A 247 29.05 -5.04 -12.81
C GLU A 247 28.23 -3.74 -12.81
N LEU A 248 26.91 -3.83 -12.97
CA LEU A 248 26.01 -2.67 -12.89
C LEU A 248 25.65 -2.28 -11.45
N GLY A 249 25.96 -3.11 -10.45
CA GLY A 249 25.63 -2.89 -9.04
C GLY A 249 24.61 -3.87 -8.46
N GLY A 250 23.95 -4.69 -9.29
CA GLY A 250 23.02 -5.74 -8.85
C GLY A 250 21.85 -5.99 -9.80
N PRO A 251 21.06 -7.03 -9.52
CA PRO A 251 19.96 -7.44 -10.40
C PRO A 251 18.68 -6.60 -10.24
N TYR A 252 18.59 -5.72 -9.25
CA TYR A 252 17.42 -4.88 -9.01
C TYR A 252 17.70 -3.45 -9.47
N LEU A 253 16.96 -2.99 -10.47
CA LEU A 253 16.96 -1.60 -10.87
C LEU A 253 15.99 -0.83 -9.96
N HIS A 254 16.53 0.00 -9.08
CA HIS A 254 15.76 0.99 -8.31
C HIS A 254 15.56 2.25 -9.15
N PHE A 255 14.41 2.88 -9.00
CA PHE A 255 14.07 4.11 -9.70
C PHE A 255 13.00 4.88 -8.95
N THR A 256 12.95 6.18 -9.19
CA THR A 256 11.92 7.07 -8.65
C THR A 256 10.71 7.07 -9.58
N ILE A 257 9.50 6.87 -9.03
CA ILE A 257 8.23 7.11 -9.71
C ILE A 257 7.68 8.45 -9.22
N TYR A 258 7.57 9.41 -10.13
CA TYR A 258 6.81 10.63 -9.97
C TYR A 258 5.46 10.47 -10.66
N LYS A 259 4.35 10.87 -10.01
CA LYS A 259 3.02 10.80 -10.61
C LYS A 259 2.10 11.93 -10.15
N GLU A 260 1.22 12.37 -11.05
CA GLU A 260 0.22 13.42 -10.83
C GLU A 260 -1.18 12.86 -11.05
N ASN A 261 -2.03 12.93 -10.02
CA ASN A 261 -3.43 12.49 -10.05
C ASN A 261 -3.63 11.07 -10.62
N LYS A 262 -2.71 10.16 -10.32
CA LYS A 262 -2.72 8.75 -10.76
C LYS A 262 -2.50 7.81 -9.59
N ASP A 263 -3.05 6.60 -9.72
CA ASP A 263 -2.77 5.52 -8.79
C ASP A 263 -1.40 4.87 -9.08
N THR A 264 -0.70 4.41 -8.02
CA THR A 264 0.60 3.72 -8.13
C THR A 264 0.48 2.47 -9.00
N MET A 265 -0.56 1.66 -8.79
CA MET A 265 -0.78 0.43 -9.56
C MET A 265 -1.18 0.70 -11.01
N GLU A 266 -1.84 1.83 -11.29
CA GLU A 266 -2.12 2.28 -12.65
C GLU A 266 -0.83 2.53 -13.44
N VAL A 267 0.13 3.27 -12.82
CA VAL A 267 1.44 3.54 -13.43
C VAL A 267 2.23 2.26 -13.63
N ILE A 268 2.34 1.41 -12.61
CA ILE A 268 3.06 0.12 -12.69
C ILE A 268 2.44 -0.79 -13.74
N SER A 269 1.11 -0.87 -13.81
CA SER A 269 0.41 -1.69 -14.82
C SER A 269 0.66 -1.18 -16.24
N PHE A 270 0.74 0.13 -16.43
CA PHE A 270 1.09 0.73 -17.72
C PHE A 270 2.53 0.36 -18.11
N ILE A 271 3.50 0.54 -17.20
CA ILE A 271 4.92 0.19 -17.41
C ILE A 271 5.05 -1.29 -17.76
N ALA A 272 4.45 -2.17 -16.95
CA ALA A 272 4.51 -3.61 -17.13
C ALA A 272 3.94 -4.05 -18.49
N ARG A 273 2.80 -3.49 -18.89
CA ARG A 273 2.17 -3.77 -20.18
C ARG A 273 3.07 -3.32 -21.35
N THR A 274 3.59 -2.11 -21.29
CA THR A 274 4.43 -1.54 -22.36
C THR A 274 5.74 -2.31 -22.52
N LEU A 275 6.35 -2.71 -21.42
CA LEU A 275 7.58 -3.50 -21.41
C LEU A 275 7.34 -5.01 -21.59
N ARG A 276 6.08 -5.48 -21.64
CA ARG A 276 5.69 -6.89 -21.67
C ARG A 276 6.26 -7.69 -20.49
N LEU A 277 6.20 -7.10 -19.30
CA LEU A 277 6.64 -7.69 -18.04
C LEU A 277 5.41 -8.05 -17.18
N ASN A 278 5.64 -8.94 -16.19
CA ASN A 278 4.63 -9.20 -15.18
C ASN A 278 4.61 -8.02 -14.18
N PRO A 279 3.44 -7.45 -13.83
CA PRO A 279 3.35 -6.41 -12.79
C PRO A 279 3.97 -6.82 -11.45
N LYS A 280 3.96 -8.11 -11.11
CA LYS A 280 4.62 -8.66 -9.92
C LYS A 280 6.15 -8.57 -9.92
N SER A 281 6.77 -8.24 -11.07
CA SER A 281 8.21 -7.99 -11.15
C SER A 281 8.62 -6.62 -10.61
N PHE A 282 7.64 -5.76 -10.35
CA PHE A 282 7.84 -4.44 -9.75
C PHE A 282 7.52 -4.50 -8.26
N GLN A 283 8.39 -3.91 -7.46
CA GLN A 283 8.29 -3.84 -6.01
C GLN A 283 8.35 -2.37 -5.58
N PHE A 284 7.69 -2.02 -4.48
CA PHE A 284 7.66 -0.67 -3.90
C PHE A 284 7.36 -0.78 -2.41
N ALA A 285 7.78 0.21 -1.63
CA ALA A 285 7.64 0.21 -0.18
C ALA A 285 6.20 0.48 0.30
N GLY A 286 5.37 1.12 -0.53
CA GLY A 286 3.97 1.42 -0.22
C GLY A 286 3.28 2.14 -1.37
N THR A 287 1.96 2.21 -1.34
CA THR A 287 1.19 3.00 -2.30
C THR A 287 1.11 4.45 -1.85
N LYS A 288 0.92 5.37 -2.80
CA LYS A 288 0.76 6.80 -2.53
C LYS A 288 -0.58 7.30 -3.06
N ASP A 289 -1.12 8.30 -2.43
CA ASP A 289 -2.39 8.94 -2.78
C ASP A 289 -2.57 9.13 -4.29
N ARG A 290 -3.80 8.87 -4.78
CA ARG A 290 -4.14 9.11 -6.18
C ARG A 290 -4.25 10.61 -6.46
N ARG A 291 -5.10 11.34 -5.67
CA ARG A 291 -5.30 12.77 -5.84
C ARG A 291 -4.18 13.54 -5.14
N GLY A 292 -3.13 13.80 -5.88
CA GLY A 292 -1.93 14.51 -5.42
C GLY A 292 -0.79 14.37 -6.43
N VAL A 293 0.32 15.00 -6.12
CA VAL A 293 1.61 14.81 -6.77
C VAL A 293 2.48 14.00 -5.83
N THR A 294 2.96 12.85 -6.27
CA THR A 294 3.68 11.96 -5.35
C THR A 294 4.95 11.42 -5.95
N THR A 295 5.98 11.31 -5.13
CA THR A 295 7.29 10.75 -5.47
C THR A 295 7.56 9.57 -4.55
N GLN A 296 7.90 8.42 -5.13
CA GLN A 296 8.18 7.19 -4.39
C GLN A 296 9.25 6.35 -5.04
N ARG A 297 9.94 5.52 -4.26
CA ARG A 297 10.87 4.51 -4.76
C ARG A 297 10.14 3.27 -5.24
N ALA A 298 10.59 2.75 -6.38
CA ALA A 298 10.20 1.44 -6.87
C ALA A 298 11.43 0.69 -7.38
N CYS A 299 11.32 -0.63 -7.51
CA CYS A 299 12.36 -1.40 -8.17
C CYS A 299 11.80 -2.46 -9.12
N ALA A 300 12.63 -2.91 -10.06
CA ALA A 300 12.30 -3.96 -11.01
C ALA A 300 13.46 -4.95 -11.14
N ASN A 301 13.17 -6.26 -11.09
CA ASN A 301 14.18 -7.29 -11.19
C ASN A 301 14.62 -7.50 -12.65
N ARG A 302 15.94 -7.36 -12.93
CA ARG A 302 16.59 -7.61 -14.22
C ARG A 302 15.98 -6.81 -15.39
N VAL A 303 15.76 -5.53 -15.17
CA VAL A 303 15.29 -4.57 -16.17
C VAL A 303 16.40 -3.55 -16.41
N HIS A 304 16.63 -3.18 -17.68
CA HIS A 304 17.58 -2.13 -18.02
C HIS A 304 16.99 -0.74 -17.82
N ALA A 305 17.75 0.17 -17.22
CA ALA A 305 17.36 1.56 -16.97
C ALA A 305 16.89 2.28 -18.25
N ASP A 306 17.59 2.11 -19.37
CA ASP A 306 17.23 2.73 -20.64
C ASP A 306 15.84 2.34 -21.15
N ARG A 307 15.39 1.12 -20.83
CA ARG A 307 14.04 0.68 -21.22
C ARG A 307 12.96 1.44 -20.44
N LEU A 308 13.22 1.75 -19.15
CA LEU A 308 12.34 2.55 -18.33
C LEU A 308 12.43 4.03 -18.67
N ALA A 309 13.64 4.58 -18.83
CA ALA A 309 13.84 5.99 -19.18
C ALA A 309 13.16 6.37 -20.50
N LYS A 310 13.18 5.49 -21.51
CA LYS A 310 12.48 5.68 -22.79
C LYS A 310 10.96 5.81 -22.65
N LEU A 311 10.36 5.27 -21.59
CA LEU A 311 8.93 5.38 -21.35
C LEU A 311 8.48 6.80 -20.99
N ASN A 312 9.39 7.67 -20.53
CA ASN A 312 9.07 9.06 -20.22
C ASN A 312 8.47 9.83 -21.40
N SER A 313 8.78 9.42 -22.64
CA SER A 313 8.15 10.01 -23.84
C SER A 313 6.69 9.62 -24.04
N THR A 314 6.22 8.54 -23.42
CA THR A 314 4.87 7.99 -23.57
C THR A 314 4.02 8.09 -22.30
N LEU A 315 4.67 8.25 -21.15
CA LEU A 315 4.01 8.46 -19.88
C LEU A 315 3.33 9.84 -19.85
N ARG A 316 2.08 9.85 -19.41
CA ARG A 316 1.32 11.11 -19.19
C ARG A 316 1.04 11.25 -17.71
N ASN A 317 1.31 12.42 -17.14
CA ASN A 317 1.13 12.72 -15.71
C ASN A 317 1.90 11.73 -14.81
N ALA A 318 3.05 11.23 -15.30
CA ALA A 318 3.99 10.45 -14.54
C ALA A 318 5.35 10.50 -15.22
N ALA A 319 6.41 10.38 -14.43
CA ALA A 319 7.79 10.32 -14.90
C ALA A 319 8.59 9.31 -14.07
N LEU A 320 9.63 8.75 -14.68
CA LEU A 320 10.55 7.78 -14.07
C LEU A 320 11.96 8.36 -14.12
N GLY A 321 12.70 8.25 -13.02
CA GLY A 321 14.04 8.79 -12.97
C GLY A 321 14.89 8.20 -11.85
N ASP A 322 16.06 8.83 -11.62
CA ASP A 322 17.00 8.48 -10.55
C ASP A 322 17.30 6.97 -10.51
N PHE A 323 17.70 6.43 -11.67
CA PHE A 323 17.92 5.00 -11.89
C PHE A 323 19.22 4.53 -11.22
N GLU A 324 19.12 3.49 -10.40
CA GLU A 324 20.26 2.91 -9.69
C GLU A 324 20.12 1.39 -9.61
N TYR A 325 21.20 0.65 -9.89
CA TYR A 325 21.20 -0.81 -9.70
C TYR A 325 21.65 -1.18 -8.30
N ARG A 326 20.90 -2.08 -7.65
CA ARG A 326 21.17 -2.56 -6.29
C ARG A 326 21.08 -4.08 -6.20
N LYS A 327 21.71 -4.64 -5.16
CA LYS A 327 21.70 -6.10 -4.90
C LYS A 327 20.38 -6.61 -4.39
N HIS A 328 19.62 -5.78 -3.68
CA HIS A 328 18.36 -6.13 -3.02
C HIS A 328 17.19 -5.39 -3.65
N GLY A 329 16.00 -6.02 -3.63
CA GLY A 329 14.74 -5.40 -4.00
C GLY A 329 14.17 -4.55 -2.86
N LEU A 330 12.92 -4.09 -3.03
CA LEU A 330 12.13 -3.38 -2.03
C LEU A 330 11.06 -4.32 -1.48
N GLU A 331 10.84 -4.25 -0.17
CA GLU A 331 9.71 -4.90 0.47
C GLU A 331 8.66 -3.87 0.89
N LEU A 332 7.41 -4.30 1.06
CA LEU A 332 6.37 -3.43 1.59
C LEU A 332 6.76 -3.03 3.02
N GLY A 333 6.72 -1.74 3.31
CA GLY A 333 7.15 -1.19 4.60
C GLY A 333 8.58 -0.64 4.62
N ASP A 334 9.39 -0.82 3.56
CA ASP A 334 10.77 -0.30 3.45
C ASP A 334 10.80 1.22 3.28
N LEU A 335 10.11 1.95 4.15
CA LEU A 335 10.12 3.41 4.20
C LEU A 335 10.11 3.89 5.65
N ALA A 336 10.80 4.98 5.92
CA ALA A 336 10.75 5.65 7.23
C ALA A 336 9.45 6.46 7.40
N GLY A 337 8.88 6.96 6.30
CA GLY A 337 7.69 7.80 6.34
C GLY A 337 7.42 8.54 5.04
N ASN A 338 6.70 9.64 5.15
CA ASN A 338 6.41 10.54 4.03
C ASN A 338 6.54 12.00 4.47
N GLU A 339 7.11 12.82 3.60
CA GLU A 339 7.03 14.28 3.70
C GLU A 339 5.80 14.75 2.93
N PHE A 340 5.02 15.62 3.55
CA PHE A 340 3.85 16.24 2.98
C PHE A 340 4.08 17.73 2.77
N VAL A 341 3.76 18.23 1.59
CA VAL A 341 3.63 19.66 1.34
C VAL A 341 2.20 19.91 0.88
N ILE A 342 1.41 20.55 1.75
CA ILE A 342 -0.04 20.65 1.59
C ILE A 342 -0.43 22.12 1.52
N THR A 343 -1.13 22.50 0.45
CA THR A 343 -1.77 23.79 0.35
C THR A 343 -3.25 23.67 0.73
N LEU A 344 -3.62 24.36 1.80
CA LEU A 344 -5.02 24.57 2.17
C LEU A 344 -5.50 25.86 1.55
N ARG A 345 -6.65 25.83 0.89
CA ARG A 345 -7.21 27.01 0.20
C ARG A 345 -8.44 27.54 0.91
N GLU A 346 -8.76 28.80 0.64
CA GLU A 346 -9.92 29.49 1.22
C GLU A 346 -9.95 29.31 2.75
N CYS A 347 -8.78 29.54 3.36
CA CYS A 347 -8.65 29.40 4.80
C CYS A 347 -9.37 30.54 5.51
N ASP A 348 -10.21 30.17 6.50
CA ASP A 348 -10.82 31.10 7.44
C ASP A 348 -10.16 30.91 8.81
N ILE A 349 -9.35 31.90 9.21
CA ILE A 349 -8.57 31.87 10.45
C ILE A 349 -9.24 32.85 11.40
N PRO A 350 -9.70 32.42 12.59
CA PRO A 350 -10.41 33.29 13.52
C PRO A 350 -9.60 34.52 13.91
N GLY A 351 -10.27 35.69 13.84
CA GLY A 351 -9.67 36.96 14.25
C GLY A 351 -8.75 37.63 13.21
N ILE A 352 -8.73 37.13 11.98
CA ILE A 352 -7.98 37.73 10.88
C ILE A 352 -8.91 38.60 10.01
N ASP A 353 -8.56 39.90 9.87
CA ASP A 353 -9.24 40.82 8.97
C ASP A 353 -8.31 41.20 7.82
N LEU A 354 -8.78 41.02 6.58
CA LEU A 354 -8.03 41.26 5.35
C LEU A 354 -7.95 42.78 4.98
N GLN A 355 -8.57 43.69 5.73
CA GLN A 355 -8.47 45.09 5.47
C GLN A 355 -7.05 45.65 5.66
N ASP A 356 -6.33 45.10 6.64
CA ASP A 356 -4.88 45.33 6.81
C ASP A 356 -4.14 44.02 6.48
N ARG A 357 -3.72 43.89 5.25
CA ARG A 357 -3.11 42.64 4.71
C ARG A 357 -1.82 42.26 5.37
N GLU A 358 -0.95 43.23 5.69
CA GLU A 358 0.36 42.93 6.29
C GLU A 358 0.17 42.39 7.72
N THR A 359 -0.66 43.04 8.51
CA THR A 359 -1.04 42.57 9.84
C THR A 359 -1.80 41.25 9.78
N ALA A 360 -2.68 41.07 8.81
CA ALA A 360 -3.40 39.82 8.60
C ALA A 360 -2.47 38.64 8.33
N ILE A 361 -1.50 38.77 7.41
CA ILE A 361 -0.52 37.73 7.10
C ILE A 361 0.32 37.41 8.34
N LYS A 362 0.79 38.42 9.05
CA LYS A 362 1.60 38.25 10.26
C LYS A 362 0.83 37.46 11.33
N ASN A 363 -0.37 37.90 11.67
CA ASN A 363 -1.19 37.29 12.71
C ASN A 363 -1.62 35.86 12.32
N ALA A 364 -1.96 35.66 11.04
CA ALA A 364 -2.30 34.34 10.52
C ALA A 364 -1.09 33.38 10.58
N THR A 365 0.10 33.88 10.21
CA THR A 365 1.36 33.07 10.27
C THR A 365 1.68 32.69 11.71
N GLU A 366 1.50 33.60 12.66
CA GLU A 366 1.73 33.33 14.09
C GLU A 366 0.73 32.33 14.65
N SER A 367 -0.57 32.46 14.29
CA SER A 367 -1.63 31.55 14.71
C SER A 367 -1.40 30.14 14.19
N VAL A 368 -1.18 29.99 12.88
CA VAL A 368 -0.91 28.69 12.25
C VAL A 368 0.39 28.10 12.75
N GLY A 369 1.45 28.91 12.89
CA GLY A 369 2.74 28.46 13.41
C GLY A 369 2.64 27.96 14.85
N SER A 370 1.85 28.64 15.71
CA SER A 370 1.59 28.17 17.08
C SER A 370 0.83 26.83 17.10
N ALA A 371 -0.21 26.70 16.28
CA ALA A 371 -0.96 25.45 16.16
C ALA A 371 -0.07 24.30 15.66
N LEU A 372 0.84 24.58 14.72
CA LEU A 372 1.77 23.57 14.18
C LEU A 372 2.83 23.16 15.22
N ARG A 373 3.33 24.10 16.03
CA ARG A 373 4.21 23.77 17.17
C ARG A 373 3.51 22.87 18.19
N ASN A 374 2.27 23.18 18.55
CA ASN A 374 1.48 22.34 19.44
C ASN A 374 1.28 20.94 18.89
N LEU A 375 1.02 20.82 17.58
CA LEU A 375 0.91 19.52 16.90
C LEU A 375 2.23 18.73 16.96
N HIS A 376 3.38 19.40 16.82
CA HIS A 376 4.70 18.78 16.95
C HIS A 376 4.98 18.32 18.39
N GLU A 377 4.70 19.15 19.37
CA GLU A 377 5.03 18.89 20.78
C GLU A 377 4.09 17.87 21.42
N ARG A 378 2.78 18.04 21.22
CA ARG A 378 1.73 17.23 21.86
C ARG A 378 1.23 16.07 20.99
N GLY A 379 1.54 16.10 19.69
CA GLY A 379 1.11 15.06 18.74
C GLY A 379 -0.38 15.13 18.40
N TYR A 380 -0.89 14.03 17.85
CA TYR A 380 -2.28 13.86 17.44
C TYR A 380 -2.68 12.39 17.57
N PHE A 381 -3.99 12.14 17.66
CA PHE A 381 -4.50 10.77 17.67
C PHE A 381 -4.18 10.05 16.38
N ASN A 382 -3.64 8.84 16.51
CA ASN A 382 -3.33 7.98 15.38
C ASN A 382 -4.57 7.21 14.87
N TYR A 383 -5.73 7.90 14.80
CA TYR A 383 -6.99 7.34 14.32
C TYR A 383 -6.88 6.79 12.90
N TYR A 384 -7.66 5.76 12.64
CA TYR A 384 -7.96 5.37 11.27
C TYR A 384 -8.96 6.33 10.67
N GLY A 385 -8.59 6.97 9.56
CA GLY A 385 -9.42 7.97 8.89
C GLY A 385 -10.68 7.40 8.24
N LEU A 386 -11.62 8.27 7.89
CA LEU A 386 -12.91 7.91 7.27
C LEU A 386 -12.78 7.04 6.02
N GLN A 387 -11.68 7.18 5.27
CA GLN A 387 -11.42 6.37 4.06
C GLN A 387 -11.36 4.86 4.35
N ARG A 388 -10.94 4.47 5.56
CA ARG A 388 -10.87 3.07 5.99
C ARG A 388 -12.26 2.41 6.05
N PHE A 389 -13.28 3.21 6.32
CA PHE A 389 -14.65 2.75 6.50
C PHE A 389 -15.49 2.85 5.24
N GLY A 390 -14.93 3.40 4.16
CA GLY A 390 -15.59 3.54 2.86
C GLY A 390 -16.58 4.70 2.79
N THR A 391 -16.99 5.03 1.56
CA THR A 391 -17.88 6.14 1.24
C THR A 391 -19.24 5.68 0.68
N PHE A 392 -19.46 4.37 0.58
CA PHE A 392 -20.67 3.79 0.02
C PHE A 392 -21.82 3.72 1.06
N ALA A 393 -23.01 3.36 0.57
CA ALA A 393 -24.22 3.22 1.39
C ALA A 393 -24.05 2.23 2.56
N THR A 394 -23.19 1.22 2.43
CA THR A 394 -22.80 0.33 3.52
C THR A 394 -21.33 0.51 3.82
N ARG A 395 -21.00 0.69 5.09
CA ARG A 395 -19.62 0.86 5.53
C ARG A 395 -18.85 -0.45 5.45
N THR A 396 -17.57 -0.33 5.21
CA THR A 396 -16.63 -1.46 5.08
C THR A 396 -16.55 -2.31 6.37
N ASP A 397 -16.55 -1.66 7.54
CA ASP A 397 -16.54 -2.32 8.85
C ASP A 397 -17.82 -3.13 9.12
N THR A 398 -18.98 -2.69 8.62
CA THR A 398 -20.25 -3.43 8.73
C THR A 398 -20.17 -4.79 8.03
N VAL A 399 -19.55 -4.84 6.85
CA VAL A 399 -19.29 -6.11 6.15
C VAL A 399 -18.36 -6.99 6.99
N GLY A 400 -17.30 -6.40 7.54
CA GLY A 400 -16.33 -7.10 8.40
C GLY A 400 -16.95 -7.72 9.63
N VAL A 401 -17.83 -6.98 10.33
CA VAL A 401 -18.60 -7.49 11.49
C VAL A 401 -19.41 -8.72 11.09
N LYS A 402 -20.19 -8.63 10.00
CA LYS A 402 -21.02 -9.75 9.53
C LYS A 402 -20.18 -10.99 9.17
N MET A 403 -19.04 -10.79 8.54
CA MET A 403 -18.11 -11.89 8.25
C MET A 403 -17.59 -12.54 9.56
N LEU A 404 -17.22 -11.76 10.56
CA LEU A 404 -16.72 -12.25 11.85
C LEU A 404 -17.82 -12.92 12.70
N GLN A 405 -19.06 -12.47 12.60
CA GLN A 405 -20.24 -13.12 13.20
C GLN A 405 -20.58 -14.45 12.53
N GLY A 406 -20.07 -14.72 11.32
CA GLY A 406 -20.47 -15.87 10.49
C GLY A 406 -21.79 -15.63 9.72
N ASP A 407 -22.33 -14.41 9.73
CA ASP A 407 -23.48 -14.00 8.91
C ASP A 407 -23.02 -13.75 7.46
N LEU A 408 -22.68 -14.84 6.77
CA LEU A 408 -22.16 -14.77 5.40
C LEU A 408 -23.18 -14.23 4.42
N LYS A 409 -24.47 -14.52 4.63
CA LYS A 409 -25.56 -13.97 3.83
C LYS A 409 -25.64 -12.46 4.01
N GLY A 410 -25.71 -11.99 5.25
CA GLY A 410 -25.76 -10.57 5.57
C GLY A 410 -24.51 -9.81 5.08
N ALA A 411 -23.33 -10.45 5.05
CA ALA A 411 -22.13 -9.86 4.47
C ALA A 411 -22.27 -9.66 2.95
N CYS A 412 -22.81 -10.65 2.23
CA CYS A 412 -23.10 -10.53 0.79
C CYS A 412 -24.15 -9.46 0.52
N ASP A 413 -25.24 -9.45 1.31
CA ASP A 413 -26.32 -8.46 1.18
C ASP A 413 -25.80 -7.04 1.44
N ALA A 414 -24.89 -6.87 2.41
CA ALA A 414 -24.26 -5.59 2.72
C ALA A 414 -23.37 -5.08 1.57
N ILE A 415 -22.59 -5.97 0.92
CA ILE A 415 -21.80 -5.61 -0.27
C ILE A 415 -22.70 -5.27 -1.46
N LEU A 416 -23.80 -5.99 -1.64
CA LEU A 416 -24.76 -5.77 -2.71
C LEU A 416 -25.89 -4.79 -2.32
N HIS A 417 -25.66 -3.97 -1.29
CA HIS A 417 -26.60 -2.93 -0.90
C HIS A 417 -26.39 -1.65 -1.74
N TYR A 418 -27.49 -0.97 -2.06
CA TYR A 418 -27.52 0.36 -2.68
C TYR A 418 -28.62 1.20 -2.08
N SER A 419 -28.44 2.52 -2.07
CA SER A 419 -29.48 3.44 -1.56
C SER A 419 -30.57 3.69 -2.61
N PRO A 420 -31.87 3.66 -2.23
CA PRO A 420 -32.99 3.87 -3.16
C PRO A 420 -32.89 5.19 -3.95
N HIS A 421 -32.41 6.27 -3.32
CA HIS A 421 -32.27 7.56 -3.98
C HIS A 421 -31.19 7.55 -5.08
N VAL A 422 -30.13 6.72 -4.94
CA VAL A 422 -29.10 6.56 -5.98
C VAL A 422 -29.66 5.82 -7.18
N LEU A 423 -30.49 4.80 -6.93
CA LEU A 423 -31.19 4.09 -8.00
C LEU A 423 -32.20 5.00 -8.72
N ALA A 424 -33.01 5.78 -7.97
CA ALA A 424 -33.93 6.74 -8.56
C ALA A 424 -33.19 7.76 -9.44
N ALA A 425 -32.09 8.33 -8.93
CA ALA A 425 -31.25 9.25 -9.70
C ALA A 425 -30.60 8.60 -10.93
N ALA A 426 -30.39 7.29 -10.93
CA ALA A 426 -29.91 6.57 -12.10
C ALA A 426 -31.01 6.37 -13.14
N GLN A 427 -32.24 6.14 -12.71
CA GLN A 427 -33.44 5.96 -13.57
C GLN A 427 -33.93 7.28 -14.18
N ASP A 428 -33.81 8.41 -13.44
CA ASP A 428 -34.19 9.75 -13.92
C ASP A 428 -33.21 10.33 -14.96
N GLY A 429 -32.07 9.70 -15.19
CA GLY A 429 -31.11 10.08 -16.21
C GLY A 429 -30.54 11.49 -16.03
N GLU A 430 -30.54 12.31 -17.11
CA GLU A 430 -29.99 13.66 -17.10
C GLU A 430 -30.84 14.68 -16.33
N ASN A 431 -32.07 14.34 -15.95
CA ASN A 431 -32.98 15.24 -15.20
C ASN A 431 -32.69 15.24 -13.70
N SER A 432 -31.83 14.35 -13.22
CA SER A 432 -31.47 14.27 -11.80
C SER A 432 -30.55 15.43 -11.39
N THR A 433 -31.03 16.32 -10.54
CA THR A 433 -30.25 17.40 -9.90
C THR A 433 -29.32 16.90 -8.79
N ALA A 434 -29.36 15.61 -8.47
CA ALA A 434 -28.54 15.03 -7.40
C ALA A 434 -27.07 14.85 -7.88
N LEU A 435 -26.13 15.42 -7.14
CA LEU A 435 -24.68 15.28 -7.34
C LEU A 435 -24.21 13.86 -6.97
N ILE A 436 -24.58 12.85 -7.75
CA ILE A 436 -24.22 11.46 -7.57
C ILE A 436 -23.31 11.02 -8.72
N SER A 437 -22.21 10.33 -8.39
CA SER A 437 -21.27 9.88 -9.42
C SER A 437 -21.93 8.91 -10.41
N SER A 438 -21.53 8.98 -11.67
CA SER A 438 -22.00 8.04 -12.70
C SER A 438 -21.68 6.59 -12.37
N ASP A 439 -20.56 6.35 -11.70
CA ASP A 439 -20.17 5.03 -11.26
C ASP A 439 -21.09 4.45 -10.17
N ASP A 440 -21.54 5.29 -9.21
CA ASP A 440 -22.46 4.87 -8.16
C ASP A 440 -23.87 4.61 -8.71
N LYS A 441 -24.31 5.42 -9.69
CA LYS A 441 -25.54 5.18 -10.44
C LYS A 441 -25.50 3.83 -11.16
N ALA A 442 -24.42 3.59 -11.93
CA ALA A 442 -24.23 2.32 -12.64
C ALA A 442 -24.13 1.10 -11.71
N ARG A 443 -23.49 1.27 -10.55
CA ARG A 443 -23.45 0.23 -9.50
C ARG A 443 -24.85 -0.10 -8.96
N ALA A 444 -25.62 0.91 -8.62
CA ALA A 444 -26.97 0.72 -8.09
C ALA A 444 -27.89 0.01 -9.10
N GLU A 445 -27.88 0.45 -10.38
CA GLU A 445 -28.61 -0.22 -11.45
C GLU A 445 -28.20 -1.68 -11.62
N ALA A 446 -26.90 -1.95 -11.68
CA ALA A 446 -26.37 -3.29 -11.88
C ALA A 446 -26.82 -4.25 -10.76
N ILE A 447 -26.73 -3.80 -9.51
CA ILE A 447 -27.17 -4.60 -8.36
C ILE A 447 -28.69 -4.79 -8.40
N HIS A 448 -29.47 -3.74 -8.73
CA HIS A 448 -30.91 -3.81 -8.88
C HIS A 448 -31.34 -4.82 -9.96
N ILE A 449 -30.72 -4.81 -11.14
CA ILE A 449 -30.97 -5.78 -12.20
C ILE A 449 -30.72 -7.21 -11.68
N PHE A 450 -29.58 -7.43 -10.99
CA PHE A 450 -29.29 -8.76 -10.46
C PHE A 450 -30.33 -9.22 -9.42
N GLN A 451 -30.69 -8.35 -8.48
CA GLN A 451 -31.63 -8.69 -7.39
C GLN A 451 -33.07 -8.93 -7.88
N THR A 452 -33.51 -8.17 -8.89
CA THR A 452 -34.89 -8.24 -9.39
C THR A 452 -35.09 -9.24 -10.51
N THR A 453 -34.12 -9.36 -11.42
CA THR A 453 -34.28 -10.18 -12.64
C THR A 453 -33.41 -11.44 -12.66
N GLY A 454 -32.37 -11.49 -11.81
CA GLY A 454 -31.35 -12.57 -11.82
C GLY A 454 -30.45 -12.61 -13.06
N ARG A 455 -30.46 -11.57 -13.91
CA ARG A 455 -29.65 -11.50 -15.14
C ARG A 455 -28.20 -11.14 -14.83
N ILE A 456 -27.35 -12.20 -14.74
CA ILE A 456 -25.93 -12.05 -14.33
C ILE A 456 -25.14 -11.20 -15.33
N ASN A 457 -25.21 -11.54 -16.63
CA ASN A 457 -24.38 -10.91 -17.65
C ASN A 457 -24.71 -9.41 -17.80
N GLU A 458 -26.00 -9.06 -17.84
CA GLU A 458 -26.48 -7.69 -17.92
C GLU A 458 -26.02 -6.86 -16.71
N ALA A 459 -26.17 -7.40 -15.50
CA ALA A 459 -25.70 -6.75 -14.28
C ALA A 459 -24.18 -6.52 -14.26
N VAL A 460 -23.40 -7.53 -14.63
CA VAL A 460 -21.93 -7.42 -14.61
C VAL A 460 -21.41 -6.49 -15.71
N GLU A 461 -22.06 -6.41 -16.87
CA GLU A 461 -21.69 -5.52 -17.97
C GLU A 461 -21.87 -4.04 -17.58
N LYS A 462 -22.93 -3.73 -16.84
CA LYS A 462 -23.17 -2.38 -16.30
C LYS A 462 -22.21 -1.96 -15.20
N LEU A 463 -21.58 -2.89 -14.48
CA LEU A 463 -20.68 -2.59 -13.36
C LEU A 463 -19.36 -1.98 -13.85
N PRO A 464 -18.98 -0.77 -13.40
CA PRO A 464 -17.63 -0.25 -13.59
C PRO A 464 -16.58 -1.22 -13.00
N ARG A 465 -15.43 -1.33 -13.67
CA ARG A 465 -14.37 -2.32 -13.34
C ARG A 465 -13.84 -2.25 -11.91
N LYS A 466 -13.95 -1.08 -11.27
CA LYS A 466 -13.53 -0.88 -9.87
C LYS A 466 -14.39 -1.68 -8.87
N PHE A 467 -15.62 -2.04 -9.20
CA PHE A 467 -16.51 -2.83 -8.34
C PHE A 467 -16.33 -4.34 -8.53
N SER A 468 -15.09 -4.79 -8.35
CA SER A 468 -14.72 -6.20 -8.56
C SER A 468 -15.33 -7.14 -7.52
N ALA A 469 -15.58 -6.68 -6.29
CA ALA A 469 -16.23 -7.47 -5.25
C ALA A 469 -17.68 -7.79 -5.65
N GLU A 470 -18.46 -6.78 -6.03
CA GLU A 470 -19.84 -6.93 -6.48
C GLU A 470 -19.92 -7.82 -7.72
N ALA A 471 -19.03 -7.62 -8.70
CA ALA A 471 -18.99 -8.45 -9.91
C ALA A 471 -18.74 -9.93 -9.59
N ASN A 472 -17.83 -10.23 -8.66
CA ASN A 472 -17.54 -11.61 -8.26
C ASN A 472 -18.69 -12.25 -7.49
N LEU A 473 -19.31 -11.49 -6.56
CA LEU A 473 -20.50 -11.92 -5.85
C LEU A 473 -21.66 -12.24 -6.78
N ILE A 474 -21.99 -11.33 -7.70
CA ILE A 474 -23.07 -11.50 -8.69
C ILE A 474 -22.82 -12.76 -9.54
N ARG A 475 -21.60 -12.98 -10.02
CA ARG A 475 -21.26 -14.18 -10.81
C ARG A 475 -21.43 -15.47 -10.01
N GLN A 476 -20.97 -15.50 -8.75
CA GLN A 476 -21.05 -16.72 -7.93
C GLN A 476 -22.47 -16.98 -7.45
N LEU A 477 -23.16 -16.00 -6.88
CA LEU A 477 -24.53 -16.14 -6.40
C LEU A 477 -25.52 -16.40 -7.55
N GLY A 478 -25.25 -15.88 -8.73
CA GLY A 478 -26.06 -16.19 -9.91
C GLY A 478 -25.90 -17.63 -10.41
N ARG A 479 -24.75 -18.28 -10.17
CA ARG A 479 -24.50 -19.70 -10.47
C ARG A 479 -25.03 -20.62 -9.36
N SER A 480 -24.83 -20.20 -8.11
CA SER A 480 -25.16 -20.99 -6.90
C SER A 480 -25.80 -20.06 -5.88
N LYS A 481 -27.15 -19.97 -5.90
CA LYS A 481 -27.94 -18.95 -5.20
C LYS A 481 -27.70 -18.84 -3.69
N ASN A 482 -27.30 -19.91 -3.01
CA ASN A 482 -27.13 -19.95 -1.55
C ASN A 482 -25.66 -20.19 -1.13
N ASP A 483 -24.74 -20.15 -2.08
CA ASP A 483 -23.30 -20.34 -1.80
C ASP A 483 -22.65 -18.99 -1.39
N TYR A 484 -23.05 -18.48 -0.23
CA TYR A 484 -22.52 -17.21 0.30
C TYR A 484 -21.04 -17.29 0.66
N LEU A 485 -20.56 -18.45 1.16
CA LEU A 485 -19.13 -18.63 1.44
C LEU A 485 -18.31 -18.61 0.15
N GLY A 486 -18.73 -19.40 -0.86
CA GLY A 486 -18.05 -19.40 -2.15
C GLY A 486 -18.09 -18.03 -2.83
N ALA A 487 -19.19 -17.28 -2.67
CA ALA A 487 -19.30 -15.92 -3.18
C ALA A 487 -18.29 -14.95 -2.53
N LEU A 488 -18.16 -14.97 -1.22
CA LEU A 488 -17.16 -14.19 -0.49
C LEU A 488 -15.73 -14.65 -0.83
N GLN A 489 -15.49 -15.96 -1.00
CA GLN A 489 -14.19 -16.49 -1.41
C GLN A 489 -13.80 -16.13 -2.84
N ALA A 490 -14.76 -15.87 -3.72
CA ALA A 490 -14.51 -15.37 -5.07
C ALA A 490 -13.97 -13.93 -5.11
N ILE A 491 -14.15 -13.16 -4.04
CA ILE A 491 -13.53 -11.83 -3.87
C ILE A 491 -12.01 -12.04 -3.65
N PRO A 492 -11.12 -11.24 -4.28
CA PRO A 492 -9.69 -11.29 -4.01
C PRO A 492 -9.36 -11.21 -2.52
N ARG A 493 -8.41 -12.04 -2.04
CA ARG A 493 -8.10 -12.16 -0.60
C ARG A 493 -7.84 -10.81 0.07
N ASN A 494 -7.02 -9.95 -0.53
CA ASN A 494 -6.70 -8.64 0.03
C ASN A 494 -7.93 -7.75 0.21
N LEU A 495 -8.86 -7.78 -0.74
CA LEU A 495 -10.10 -7.02 -0.65
C LEU A 495 -11.04 -7.58 0.44
N ARG A 496 -11.07 -8.92 0.63
CA ARG A 496 -11.81 -9.54 1.75
C ARG A 496 -11.25 -9.14 3.10
N LEU A 497 -9.92 -9.15 3.24
CA LEU A 497 -9.25 -8.77 4.49
C LEU A 497 -9.50 -7.31 4.84
N MET A 498 -9.61 -6.43 3.85
CA MET A 498 -9.93 -5.02 4.07
C MET A 498 -11.22 -4.83 4.89
N TYR A 499 -12.25 -5.66 4.68
CA TYR A 499 -13.49 -5.61 5.47
C TYR A 499 -13.22 -5.92 6.94
N VAL A 500 -12.47 -6.98 7.23
CA VAL A 500 -12.16 -7.40 8.61
C VAL A 500 -11.23 -6.39 9.30
N HIS A 501 -10.24 -5.87 8.57
CA HIS A 501 -9.38 -4.80 9.09
C HIS A 501 -10.15 -3.51 9.39
N ALA A 502 -11.17 -3.17 8.60
CA ALA A 502 -12.01 -2.01 8.91
C ALA A 502 -12.76 -2.17 10.25
N TYR A 503 -13.23 -3.38 10.56
CA TYR A 503 -13.79 -3.66 11.88
C TYR A 503 -12.76 -3.49 13.01
N GLN A 504 -11.57 -4.04 12.85
CA GLN A 504 -10.48 -3.86 13.82
C GLN A 504 -10.17 -2.37 14.05
N SER A 505 -10.16 -1.60 12.96
CA SER A 505 -9.92 -0.15 12.99
C SER A 505 -11.05 0.60 13.71
N LEU A 506 -12.29 0.17 13.54
CA LEU A 506 -13.44 0.72 14.28
C LEU A 506 -13.27 0.54 15.79
N VAL A 507 -13.00 -0.69 16.23
CA VAL A 507 -12.79 -0.99 17.66
C VAL A 507 -11.63 -0.17 18.20
N TRP A 508 -10.55 -0.07 17.47
CA TRP A 508 -9.37 0.69 17.87
C TRP A 508 -9.68 2.19 18.03
N ASN A 509 -10.41 2.79 17.10
CA ASN A 509 -10.77 4.21 17.17
C ASN A 509 -11.59 4.50 18.43
N PHE A 510 -12.60 3.67 18.74
CA PHE A 510 -13.38 3.83 19.97
C PHE A 510 -12.54 3.61 21.23
N ALA A 511 -11.63 2.62 21.20
CA ALA A 511 -10.73 2.35 22.31
C ALA A 511 -9.76 3.53 22.55
N ALA A 512 -9.27 4.17 21.50
CA ALA A 512 -8.38 5.34 21.61
C ALA A 512 -9.10 6.52 22.30
N GLY A 513 -10.34 6.81 21.90
CA GLY A 513 -11.15 7.85 22.56
C GLY A 513 -11.44 7.53 24.02
N GLU A 514 -11.81 6.27 24.34
CA GLU A 514 -12.07 5.86 25.72
C GLU A 514 -10.82 5.91 26.59
N ARG A 515 -9.68 5.41 26.07
CA ARG A 515 -8.40 5.48 26.81
C ARG A 515 -8.05 6.92 27.19
N TRP A 516 -8.27 7.85 26.27
CA TRP A 516 -8.00 9.28 26.51
C TRP A 516 -8.97 9.87 27.53
N ARG A 517 -10.27 9.58 27.45
CA ARG A 517 -11.27 10.05 28.41
C ARG A 517 -11.00 9.56 29.84
N LEU A 518 -10.50 8.32 29.98
CA LEU A 518 -10.21 7.73 31.28
C LEU A 518 -8.94 8.31 31.92
N TYR A 519 -7.88 8.51 31.15
CA TYR A 519 -6.56 8.75 31.72
C TYR A 519 -5.81 9.96 31.11
N GLY A 520 -6.35 10.58 30.07
CA GLY A 520 -5.71 11.67 29.35
C GLY A 520 -4.35 11.28 28.79
N ASP A 521 -3.38 12.19 28.90
CA ASP A 521 -1.99 12.03 28.47
C ASP A 521 -1.11 11.26 29.48
N LYS A 522 -1.65 10.80 30.61
CA LYS A 522 -0.91 10.08 31.64
C LYS A 522 -0.72 8.62 31.23
N VAL A 523 0.51 8.15 31.38
CA VAL A 523 0.80 6.71 31.32
C VAL A 523 0.40 6.09 32.66
N VAL A 524 -0.33 4.98 32.60
CA VAL A 524 -0.87 4.33 33.81
C VAL A 524 -0.49 2.84 33.83
N GLU A 525 -0.56 2.26 35.03
CA GLU A 525 -0.42 0.82 35.19
C GLU A 525 -1.36 0.05 34.26
N GLY A 526 -0.88 -1.04 33.67
CA GLY A 526 -1.66 -1.86 32.75
C GLY A 526 -1.75 -1.33 31.32
N ASP A 527 -1.23 -0.13 31.01
CA ASP A 527 -1.04 0.30 29.62
C ASP A 527 -0.07 -0.62 28.92
N LEU A 528 -0.27 -0.80 27.61
CA LEU A 528 0.60 -1.65 26.79
C LEU A 528 1.70 -0.84 26.10
N VAL A 529 2.89 -1.42 26.03
CA VAL A 529 4.04 -0.91 25.26
C VAL A 529 4.64 -2.03 24.42
N LEU A 530 5.26 -1.68 23.27
CA LEU A 530 5.93 -2.65 22.40
C LEU A 530 7.25 -3.11 23.01
N ILE A 531 7.49 -4.41 23.06
CA ILE A 531 8.69 -4.98 23.69
C ILE A 531 9.94 -4.62 22.89
N HIS A 532 9.89 -4.73 21.56
CA HIS A 532 11.06 -4.58 20.70
C HIS A 532 11.56 -3.13 20.52
N GLU A 533 10.75 -2.13 20.79
CA GLU A 533 11.18 -0.73 20.67
C GLU A 533 12.19 -0.31 21.76
N HIS A 534 12.32 -1.11 22.82
CA HIS A 534 13.16 -0.77 23.98
C HIS A 534 14.35 -1.72 24.19
N VAL A 535 14.42 -2.84 23.48
CA VAL A 535 15.49 -3.84 23.64
C VAL A 535 16.57 -3.72 22.58
N ASP A 536 16.27 -3.30 21.37
CA ASP A 536 17.22 -3.37 20.25
C ASP A 536 17.22 -2.13 19.36
N LYS A 537 17.88 -1.08 19.81
CA LYS A 537 18.42 -0.08 18.87
C LYS A 537 19.73 -0.54 18.22
N ASP A 538 20.28 -1.70 18.65
CA ASP A 538 21.60 -2.18 18.25
C ASP A 538 21.62 -3.52 17.47
N GLN A 539 20.49 -4.18 17.22
CA GLN A 539 20.46 -5.40 16.39
C GLN A 539 19.63 -5.20 15.13
N THR A 540 20.30 -4.67 14.12
CA THR A 540 19.81 -4.71 12.74
C THR A 540 19.93 -6.10 12.16
N ALA A 541 18.88 -6.51 11.46
CA ALA A 541 18.78 -7.57 10.47
C ALA A 541 18.33 -8.96 10.94
N ASN A 542 17.24 -9.33 10.30
CA ASN A 542 16.57 -10.61 10.14
C ASN A 542 15.33 -10.84 11.02
N GLY A 543 14.33 -9.98 10.84
CA GLY A 543 12.95 -10.31 11.20
C GLY A 543 12.23 -11.03 10.05
N PRO A 544 11.22 -11.88 10.34
CA PRO A 544 10.41 -12.52 9.31
C PRO A 544 9.66 -11.47 8.47
N ALA A 545 9.54 -11.72 7.17
CA ALA A 545 8.81 -10.89 6.24
C ALA A 545 7.41 -10.58 6.78
N THR A 546 7.13 -9.30 6.99
CA THR A 546 5.84 -8.79 7.40
C THR A 546 5.06 -8.42 6.15
N ASP A 547 3.91 -9.08 5.93
CA ASP A 547 2.97 -8.64 4.90
C ASP A 547 2.35 -7.30 5.32
N VAL A 548 2.27 -6.36 4.38
CA VAL A 548 1.68 -5.04 4.59
C VAL A 548 0.41 -4.95 3.74
N ASP A 549 -0.65 -4.34 4.26
CA ASP A 549 -1.88 -4.14 3.51
C ASP A 549 -1.75 -3.01 2.47
N ALA A 550 -2.82 -2.79 1.69
CA ALA A 550 -2.84 -1.77 0.65
C ALA A 550 -2.61 -0.33 1.18
N ASP A 551 -2.82 -0.11 2.47
CA ASP A 551 -2.67 1.17 3.15
C ASP A 551 -1.29 1.31 3.83
N GLY A 552 -0.41 0.30 3.68
CA GLY A 552 0.94 0.30 4.24
C GLY A 552 1.03 -0.18 5.69
N GLU A 553 -0.01 -0.82 6.23
CA GLU A 553 0.01 -1.41 7.56
C GLU A 553 0.55 -2.83 7.55
N VAL A 554 1.34 -3.16 8.56
CA VAL A 554 1.94 -4.48 8.71
C VAL A 554 0.85 -5.50 9.01
N ILE A 555 0.58 -6.38 8.06
CA ILE A 555 -0.26 -7.55 8.24
C ILE A 555 0.63 -8.68 8.74
N ILE A 556 0.35 -9.13 9.94
CA ILE A 556 0.98 -10.32 10.45
C ILE A 556 0.20 -11.52 9.94
N ALA A 557 0.72 -12.15 8.87
CA ALA A 557 0.20 -13.42 8.42
C ALA A 557 0.50 -14.51 9.46
N PRO A 558 -0.46 -15.40 9.77
CA PRO A 558 -0.16 -16.58 10.56
C PRO A 558 0.87 -17.42 9.79
N GLN A 559 2.02 -17.68 10.39
CA GLN A 559 3.00 -18.61 9.82
C GLN A 559 2.35 -20.01 9.77
N ALA A 560 2.63 -20.75 8.69
CA ALA A 560 2.20 -22.13 8.54
C ALA A 560 2.61 -22.97 9.77
N GLU A 561 1.76 -23.91 10.14
CA GLU A 561 1.75 -24.67 11.40
C GLU A 561 3.04 -25.51 11.70
N ASP A 562 4.11 -25.44 10.89
CA ASP A 562 5.22 -26.39 10.93
C ASP A 562 6.51 -25.94 11.66
N SER A 563 6.53 -24.80 12.34
CA SER A 563 7.71 -24.44 13.15
C SER A 563 7.41 -24.31 14.64
N ALA A 564 7.43 -25.43 15.33
CA ALA A 564 7.18 -25.51 16.79
C ALA A 564 8.26 -24.80 17.65
N TYR A 565 9.41 -24.45 17.09
CA TYR A 565 10.55 -23.85 17.82
C TYR A 565 10.70 -22.33 17.65
N ALA A 566 10.06 -21.71 16.65
CA ALA A 566 10.10 -20.25 16.49
C ALA A 566 9.01 -19.51 17.31
N ARG A 567 8.20 -20.25 18.07
CA ARG A 567 6.98 -19.75 18.72
C ARG A 567 7.18 -19.06 20.07
N SER A 568 8.33 -19.19 20.73
CA SER A 568 8.46 -18.62 22.08
C SER A 568 8.80 -17.12 22.10
N ASP A 569 9.50 -16.59 21.10
CA ASP A 569 9.96 -15.20 21.09
C ASP A 569 9.11 -14.24 20.22
N ALA A 570 8.32 -14.78 19.27
CA ALA A 570 7.45 -13.98 18.40
C ALA A 570 6.10 -13.62 19.05
N PHE A 571 5.74 -14.22 20.21
CA PHE A 571 4.39 -14.16 20.78
C PHE A 571 4.10 -12.94 21.65
N VAL A 572 5.09 -12.26 22.19
CA VAL A 572 4.87 -11.12 23.09
C VAL A 572 5.38 -9.85 22.43
N ARG A 573 4.56 -9.28 21.55
CA ARG A 573 4.88 -8.01 20.87
C ARG A 573 4.61 -6.80 21.75
N ALA A 574 3.69 -6.93 22.72
CA ALA A 574 3.41 -5.92 23.71
C ALA A 574 3.35 -6.54 25.11
N ARG A 575 3.63 -5.72 26.11
CA ARG A 575 3.48 -6.07 27.51
C ARG A 575 2.78 -4.95 28.27
N ALA A 576 2.15 -5.29 29.37
CA ALA A 576 1.59 -4.31 30.29
C ALA A 576 2.68 -3.65 31.13
N LEU A 577 2.54 -2.36 31.40
CA LEU A 577 3.40 -1.63 32.32
C LEU A 577 3.00 -1.92 33.77
N THR A 578 4.00 -2.00 34.64
CA THR A 578 3.79 -2.01 36.10
C THR A 578 3.53 -0.57 36.60
N ALA A 579 3.02 -0.45 37.84
CA ALA A 579 2.83 0.85 38.48
C ALA A 579 4.14 1.66 38.61
N GLU A 580 5.25 0.97 38.91
CA GLU A 580 6.58 1.58 39.02
C GLU A 580 7.08 2.10 37.67
N GLU A 581 6.91 1.31 36.61
CA GLU A 581 7.29 1.69 35.24
C GLU A 581 6.46 2.87 34.74
N ALA A 582 5.16 2.87 34.99
CA ALA A 582 4.27 3.99 34.63
C ALA A 582 4.67 5.29 35.34
N ALA A 583 5.11 5.21 36.61
CA ALA A 583 5.54 6.38 37.40
C ALA A 583 6.98 6.81 37.08
N SER A 584 7.79 5.98 36.42
CA SER A 584 9.23 6.22 36.22
C SER A 584 9.58 7.38 35.28
N GLY A 585 8.62 7.84 34.46
CA GLY A 585 8.87 8.80 33.37
C GLY A 585 9.65 8.26 32.18
N LYS A 586 10.01 6.96 32.19
CA LYS A 586 10.68 6.27 31.07
C LYS A 586 9.78 6.13 29.83
N TYR A 587 8.49 5.90 30.08
CA TYR A 587 7.46 5.74 29.05
C TYR A 587 6.61 6.99 28.97
N THR A 588 6.29 7.39 27.76
CA THR A 588 5.45 8.53 27.42
C THR A 588 4.15 8.04 26.77
N ILE A 589 3.18 8.93 26.62
CA ILE A 589 1.93 8.61 25.93
C ILE A 589 2.15 8.16 24.49
N PHE A 590 3.29 8.49 23.87
CA PHE A 590 3.67 8.07 22.52
C PHE A 590 4.20 6.63 22.44
N ASP A 591 4.49 6.02 23.60
CA ASP A 591 4.91 4.62 23.69
C ASP A 591 3.71 3.69 23.92
N VAL A 592 2.58 4.25 24.38
CA VAL A 592 1.35 3.50 24.64
C VAL A 592 0.73 2.99 23.35
N VAL A 593 0.45 1.69 23.31
CA VAL A 593 -0.22 1.03 22.20
C VAL A 593 -1.56 0.44 22.63
N LEU A 594 -2.49 0.36 21.68
CA LEU A 594 -3.78 -0.32 21.87
C LEU A 594 -3.89 -1.48 20.88
N PRO A 595 -4.49 -2.63 21.29
CA PRO A 595 -4.67 -3.77 20.42
C PRO A 595 -5.75 -3.54 19.36
N LEU A 596 -5.46 -4.01 18.17
CA LEU A 596 -6.43 -4.31 17.12
C LEU A 596 -6.96 -5.72 17.38
N PRO A 597 -8.27 -5.93 17.59
CA PRO A 597 -8.80 -7.22 18.02
C PRO A 597 -8.39 -8.37 17.12
N GLY A 598 -7.95 -9.46 17.72
CA GLY A 598 -7.55 -10.68 17.07
C GLY A 598 -7.42 -11.82 18.06
N PHE A 599 -7.10 -13.02 17.55
CA PHE A 599 -7.01 -14.20 18.43
C PHE A 599 -5.67 -14.31 19.21
N ASP A 600 -4.73 -13.38 18.96
CA ASP A 600 -3.36 -13.44 19.48
C ASP A 600 -2.85 -12.05 19.92
N VAL A 601 -3.69 -11.33 20.67
CA VAL A 601 -3.35 -10.02 21.23
C VAL A 601 -3.59 -10.01 22.74
N LEU A 602 -2.73 -9.23 23.43
CA LEU A 602 -2.91 -8.89 24.83
C LEU A 602 -3.77 -7.62 24.92
N TYR A 603 -4.76 -7.62 25.80
CA TYR A 603 -5.52 -6.42 26.13
C TYR A 603 -4.91 -5.70 27.33
N PRO A 604 -5.08 -4.35 27.47
CA PRO A 604 -4.53 -3.59 28.60
C PRO A 604 -5.02 -4.13 29.94
N ALA A 605 -4.14 -4.22 30.93
CA ALA A 605 -4.45 -4.74 32.27
C ALA A 605 -5.04 -3.64 33.20
N ASN A 606 -5.91 -2.80 32.67
CA ASN A 606 -6.59 -1.72 33.39
C ASN A 606 -8.07 -1.63 32.97
N ALA A 607 -8.76 -0.50 33.22
CA ALA A 607 -10.18 -0.33 32.88
C ALA A 607 -10.49 -0.53 31.38
N MET A 608 -9.46 -0.44 30.52
CA MET A 608 -9.61 -0.67 29.08
C MET A 608 -9.98 -2.11 28.73
N ASP A 609 -9.57 -3.14 29.51
CA ASP A 609 -10.01 -4.51 29.32
C ASP A 609 -11.55 -4.61 29.37
N GLY A 610 -12.13 -3.97 30.40
CA GLY A 610 -13.58 -3.88 30.54
C GLY A 610 -14.25 -3.12 29.39
N PHE A 611 -13.60 -2.11 28.84
CA PHE A 611 -14.11 -1.40 27.67
C PHE A 611 -14.15 -2.31 26.43
N TYR A 612 -13.08 -3.03 26.09
CA TYR A 612 -13.08 -3.94 24.95
C TYR A 612 -14.20 -4.97 25.04
N LYS A 613 -14.41 -5.56 26.22
CA LYS A 613 -15.50 -6.53 26.46
C LYS A 613 -16.89 -5.89 26.23
N ARG A 614 -17.12 -4.71 26.82
CA ARG A 614 -18.44 -4.03 26.68
C ARG A 614 -18.67 -3.56 25.26
N PHE A 615 -17.67 -2.91 24.62
CA PHE A 615 -17.83 -2.35 23.28
C PHE A 615 -18.03 -3.44 22.25
N MET A 616 -17.12 -4.44 22.18
CA MET A 616 -17.22 -5.52 21.20
C MET A 616 -18.45 -6.40 21.43
N GLY A 617 -18.89 -6.59 22.68
CA GLY A 617 -20.11 -7.29 23.03
C GLY A 617 -21.42 -6.51 22.76
N SER A 618 -21.33 -5.20 22.51
CA SER A 618 -22.49 -4.37 22.17
C SER A 618 -22.97 -4.58 20.73
N GLU A 619 -24.16 -4.09 20.40
CA GLU A 619 -24.69 -4.07 19.04
C GLU A 619 -23.77 -3.29 18.09
N GLN A 620 -23.23 -2.15 18.51
CA GLN A 620 -22.30 -1.33 17.74
C GLN A 620 -20.98 -2.05 17.51
N GLY A 621 -20.48 -2.80 18.48
CA GLY A 621 -19.28 -3.61 18.41
C GLY A 621 -19.48 -4.99 17.78
N GLY A 622 -20.71 -5.33 17.39
CA GLY A 622 -21.04 -6.53 16.65
C GLY A 622 -21.32 -7.78 17.49
N GLY A 623 -21.48 -7.67 18.82
CA GLY A 623 -21.78 -8.82 19.69
C GLY A 623 -20.65 -9.86 19.71
N LEU A 624 -19.40 -9.42 19.64
CA LEU A 624 -18.20 -10.27 19.58
C LEU A 624 -17.48 -10.28 20.93
N ASP A 625 -16.85 -11.42 21.24
CA ASP A 625 -15.99 -11.54 22.41
C ASP A 625 -14.53 -11.27 22.01
N PRO A 626 -13.82 -10.30 22.63
CA PRO A 626 -12.42 -10.01 22.35
C PRO A 626 -11.50 -11.22 22.58
N TYR A 627 -11.87 -12.15 23.43
CA TYR A 627 -11.08 -13.34 23.77
C TYR A 627 -11.45 -14.58 22.93
N ASP A 628 -12.53 -14.48 22.13
CA ASP A 628 -12.92 -15.54 21.18
C ASP A 628 -12.97 -14.99 19.74
N MET A 629 -11.81 -14.54 19.23
CA MET A 629 -11.69 -13.99 17.89
C MET A 629 -11.24 -15.01 16.84
N ARG A 630 -10.93 -16.25 17.25
CA ARG A 630 -10.54 -17.32 16.30
C ARG A 630 -11.75 -17.79 15.51
N ARG A 631 -11.64 -17.82 14.18
CA ARG A 631 -12.74 -18.18 13.28
C ARG A 631 -12.44 -19.48 12.52
N LYS A 632 -13.52 -20.25 12.22
CA LYS A 632 -13.41 -21.49 11.40
C LYS A 632 -12.90 -21.20 10.00
N TRP A 633 -13.30 -20.09 9.42
CA TRP A 633 -12.77 -19.62 8.15
C TRP A 633 -11.41 -18.95 8.38
N LYS A 634 -10.34 -19.69 8.07
CA LYS A 634 -8.96 -19.30 8.37
C LYS A 634 -8.56 -17.94 7.75
N ASP A 635 -9.06 -17.62 6.55
CA ASP A 635 -8.71 -16.37 5.85
C ASP A 635 -9.08 -15.10 6.63
N ILE A 636 -10.17 -15.14 7.41
CA ILE A 636 -10.65 -14.00 8.23
C ILE A 636 -10.31 -14.14 9.71
N SER A 637 -9.62 -15.21 10.10
CA SER A 637 -9.19 -15.45 11.47
C SER A 637 -7.84 -14.73 11.69
N LEU A 638 -7.89 -13.43 11.99
CA LEU A 638 -6.69 -12.58 12.12
C LEU A 638 -6.09 -12.70 13.51
N SER A 639 -4.75 -12.69 13.58
CA SER A 639 -4.00 -12.68 14.86
C SER A 639 -4.23 -11.40 15.65
N GLY A 640 -4.47 -10.29 14.96
CA GLY A 640 -4.48 -8.95 15.53
C GLY A 640 -3.10 -8.30 15.50
N SER A 641 -3.00 -7.09 16.02
CA SER A 641 -1.75 -6.33 16.10
C SER A 641 -1.88 -5.20 17.12
N TYR A 642 -0.88 -4.33 17.21
CA TYR A 642 -0.87 -3.18 18.10
C TYR A 642 -0.60 -1.90 17.32
N ARG A 643 -1.26 -0.79 17.73
CA ARG A 643 -1.09 0.52 17.13
C ARG A 643 -0.89 1.58 18.20
N LYS A 644 0.05 2.48 18.01
CA LYS A 644 0.32 3.60 18.93
C LYS A 644 -0.90 4.51 19.06
N LEU A 645 -1.21 4.91 20.28
CA LEU A 645 -2.34 5.79 20.61
C LEU A 645 -2.18 7.15 19.94
N LEU A 646 -1.02 7.77 20.14
CA LEU A 646 -0.67 9.06 19.54
C LEU A 646 0.48 8.91 18.55
N SER A 647 0.53 9.87 17.63
CA SER A 647 1.63 10.07 16.66
C SER A 647 2.18 11.47 16.78
N ARG A 648 3.45 11.60 16.43
CA ARG A 648 4.14 12.91 16.32
C ARG A 648 4.55 13.14 14.88
N MET A 649 4.58 14.40 14.45
CA MET A 649 5.26 14.76 13.23
C MET A 649 6.77 14.92 13.46
N GLY A 650 7.56 14.78 12.39
CA GLY A 650 9.01 14.97 12.43
C GLY A 650 9.42 16.39 12.81
N ALA A 651 10.71 16.60 13.04
CA ALA A 651 11.26 17.89 13.42
C ALA A 651 11.32 18.91 12.26
N ASP A 652 11.33 18.44 11.02
CA ASP A 652 11.31 19.30 9.83
C ASP A 652 9.86 19.64 9.46
N TYR A 653 9.40 20.81 9.89
CA TYR A 653 8.09 21.34 9.59
C TYR A 653 8.10 22.86 9.41
N SER A 654 7.21 23.36 8.56
CA SER A 654 7.02 24.79 8.35
C SER A 654 5.58 25.11 7.92
N ALA A 655 5.20 26.37 8.14
CA ALA A 655 3.96 26.92 7.64
C ALA A 655 4.21 28.27 6.98
N GLU A 656 3.57 28.51 5.85
CA GLU A 656 3.62 29.78 5.13
C GLU A 656 2.18 30.22 4.78
N VAL A 657 1.84 31.45 5.12
CA VAL A 657 0.52 32.02 4.76
C VAL A 657 0.69 32.92 3.56
N LYS A 658 -0.18 32.73 2.57
CA LYS A 658 -0.19 33.50 1.31
C LYS A 658 -1.57 34.03 1.04
N LEU A 659 -1.62 35.25 0.50
CA LEU A 659 -2.83 35.80 -0.08
C LEU A 659 -2.88 35.46 -1.57
N TYR A 660 -4.08 35.19 -2.09
CA TYR A 660 -4.29 34.83 -3.49
C TYR A 660 -5.70 35.25 -3.96
N SER A 661 -5.92 35.27 -5.28
CA SER A 661 -7.19 35.60 -5.88
C SER A 661 -7.76 34.49 -6.75
N GLY A 662 -6.92 33.86 -7.55
CA GLY A 662 -7.33 32.86 -8.54
C GLY A 662 -7.08 31.42 -8.09
N ASP A 663 -8.01 30.53 -8.39
CA ASP A 663 -7.86 29.10 -8.06
C ASP A 663 -6.81 28.38 -8.92
N ASP A 664 -6.34 28.99 -9.99
CA ASP A 664 -5.28 28.51 -10.88
C ASP A 664 -3.87 28.82 -10.37
N GLU A 665 -3.73 29.69 -9.35
CA GLU A 665 -2.46 29.98 -8.72
C GLU A 665 -1.84 28.73 -8.06
N GLN A 666 -0.54 28.53 -8.24
CA GLN A 666 0.22 27.44 -7.66
C GLN A 666 1.33 27.96 -6.77
N PHE A 667 1.38 27.52 -5.51
CA PHE A 667 2.29 28.05 -4.50
C PHE A 667 3.57 27.20 -4.35
N VAL A 668 3.53 25.94 -4.77
CA VAL A 668 4.64 25.00 -4.64
C VAL A 668 4.94 24.37 -5.99
N GLN A 669 6.22 24.45 -6.44
CA GLN A 669 6.67 23.77 -7.63
C GLN A 669 6.75 22.27 -7.41
N THR A 670 6.28 21.51 -8.37
CA THR A 670 6.51 20.06 -8.42
C THR A 670 7.94 19.75 -8.88
N ASP A 671 8.45 18.57 -8.58
CA ASP A 671 9.80 18.18 -9.01
C ASP A 671 9.94 18.20 -10.53
N LEU A 672 8.91 17.77 -11.27
CA LEU A 672 8.92 17.81 -12.74
C LEU A 672 8.92 19.25 -13.28
N GLU A 673 8.22 20.18 -12.64
CA GLU A 673 8.26 21.59 -13.00
C GLU A 673 9.63 22.22 -12.74
N LYS A 674 10.28 21.86 -11.62
CA LYS A 674 11.66 22.28 -11.32
C LYS A 674 12.63 21.80 -12.38
N LEU A 675 12.56 20.51 -12.79
CA LEU A 675 13.38 19.94 -13.85
C LEU A 675 13.17 20.62 -15.21
N ASN A 676 11.94 21.07 -15.50
CA ASN A 676 11.60 21.75 -16.74
C ASN A 676 11.80 23.27 -16.68
N GLY A 677 12.28 23.83 -15.57
CA GLY A 677 12.48 25.27 -15.39
C GLY A 677 11.19 26.10 -15.37
N LYS A 678 10.02 25.47 -15.13
CA LYS A 678 8.75 26.15 -15.07
C LYS A 678 8.57 26.80 -13.70
N GLN A 679 8.31 28.11 -13.66
CA GLN A 679 8.04 28.84 -12.41
C GLN A 679 6.58 28.76 -12.01
N CYS A 680 6.31 28.88 -10.70
CA CYS A 680 4.95 29.00 -10.19
C CYS A 680 4.29 30.30 -10.68
N THR A 681 3.02 30.22 -11.04
CA THR A 681 2.20 31.39 -11.38
C THR A 681 1.73 32.02 -10.06
N VAL A 682 2.27 33.18 -9.71
CA VAL A 682 1.84 33.98 -8.55
C VAL A 682 1.13 35.20 -9.10
N ALA A 683 -0.10 35.47 -8.63
CA ALA A 683 -0.85 36.65 -9.03
C ALA A 683 -0.38 37.91 -8.30
N ASN A 684 -0.82 39.08 -8.78
CA ASN A 684 -0.56 40.36 -8.13
C ASN A 684 -1.19 40.39 -6.73
N ALA A 685 -0.38 40.69 -5.72
CA ALA A 685 -0.81 40.79 -4.33
C ALA A 685 -1.95 41.79 -4.09
N ASP A 686 -2.12 42.78 -4.98
CA ASP A 686 -3.09 43.88 -4.81
C ASP A 686 -4.56 43.47 -4.97
N SER A 687 -4.87 42.37 -5.65
CA SER A 687 -6.23 41.86 -5.86
C SER A 687 -6.59 40.66 -4.99
N ALA A 688 -5.67 40.20 -4.13
CA ALA A 688 -5.85 38.99 -3.34
C ALA A 688 -6.88 39.19 -2.22
N ASP A 689 -7.90 38.33 -2.20
CA ASP A 689 -9.04 38.33 -1.29
C ASP A 689 -9.20 37.03 -0.50
N LYS A 690 -8.35 36.04 -0.78
CA LYS A 690 -8.37 34.71 -0.16
C LYS A 690 -7.07 34.38 0.54
N ILE A 691 -7.15 33.56 1.59
CA ILE A 691 -5.99 33.05 2.33
C ILE A 691 -5.70 31.62 1.91
N ALA A 692 -4.44 31.33 1.59
CA ALA A 692 -3.91 29.99 1.48
C ALA A 692 -2.86 29.73 2.57
N VAL A 693 -2.83 28.53 3.10
CA VAL A 693 -1.83 28.06 4.05
C VAL A 693 -1.06 26.90 3.43
N VAL A 694 0.23 27.08 3.24
CA VAL A 694 1.14 26.03 2.79
C VAL A 694 1.82 25.40 4.01
N LEU A 695 1.58 24.12 4.23
CA LEU A 695 2.13 23.34 5.33
C LEU A 695 3.16 22.36 4.80
N LYS A 696 4.33 22.29 5.40
CA LYS A 696 5.32 21.23 5.20
C LYS A 696 5.52 20.49 6.50
N PHE A 697 5.44 19.15 6.49
CA PHE A 697 5.73 18.31 7.66
C PHE A 697 5.99 16.85 7.26
N GLN A 698 6.65 16.12 8.15
CA GLN A 698 6.99 14.72 7.96
C GLN A 698 6.22 13.84 8.94
N LEU A 699 5.70 12.73 8.44
CA LEU A 699 5.02 11.70 9.24
C LEU A 699 5.69 10.35 9.04
N GLY A 700 5.72 9.56 10.09
CA GLY A 700 6.19 8.17 10.04
C GLY A 700 5.33 7.27 9.15
N SER A 701 5.79 6.06 8.92
CA SER A 701 5.02 5.03 8.21
C SER A 701 3.67 4.78 8.89
N SER A 702 2.64 4.49 8.12
CA SER A 702 1.27 4.20 8.60
C SER A 702 0.57 5.33 9.36
N GLN A 703 1.06 6.56 9.26
CA GLN A 703 0.43 7.76 9.82
C GLN A 703 -0.35 8.52 8.74
N TYR A 704 -1.50 9.08 9.13
CA TYR A 704 -2.41 9.76 8.20
C TYR A 704 -2.29 11.28 8.30
N ALA A 705 -1.91 11.93 7.20
CA ALA A 705 -1.87 13.40 7.12
C ALA A 705 -3.23 14.04 7.42
N THR A 706 -4.34 13.36 7.06
CA THR A 706 -5.69 13.83 7.36
C THR A 706 -5.97 13.89 8.86
N MET A 707 -5.36 13.01 9.67
CA MET A 707 -5.50 13.04 11.13
C MET A 707 -4.65 14.14 11.77
N ALA A 708 -3.44 14.39 11.25
CA ALA A 708 -2.63 15.54 11.65
C ALA A 708 -3.35 16.86 11.32
N LEU A 709 -3.93 16.98 10.12
CA LEU A 709 -4.72 18.15 9.73
C LEU A 709 -6.00 18.28 10.56
N ARG A 710 -6.67 17.18 10.90
CA ARG A 710 -7.84 17.20 11.78
C ARG A 710 -7.49 17.82 13.14
N GLU A 711 -6.36 17.40 13.72
CA GLU A 711 -5.87 17.98 14.99
C GLU A 711 -5.53 19.46 14.83
N LEU A 712 -4.79 19.84 13.80
CA LEU A 712 -4.37 21.22 13.52
C LEU A 712 -5.58 22.14 13.31
N MET A 713 -6.57 21.71 12.55
CA MET A 713 -7.71 22.50 12.10
C MET A 713 -8.97 22.28 12.95
N LYS A 714 -8.91 21.42 13.97
CA LYS A 714 -10.03 21.05 14.85
C LYS A 714 -11.28 20.54 14.10
N GLY A 715 -11.02 19.64 13.15
CA GLY A 715 -12.08 19.01 12.36
C GLY A 715 -12.71 19.90 11.27
N LYS A 716 -12.22 21.14 11.10
CA LYS A 716 -12.74 22.09 10.10
C LYS A 716 -12.11 21.92 8.71
N VAL A 717 -11.52 20.73 8.43
CA VAL A 717 -10.98 20.40 7.11
C VAL A 717 -12.13 20.15 6.16
N LEU A 718 -12.22 20.95 5.09
CA LEU A 718 -13.22 20.78 4.04
C LEU A 718 -12.61 19.96 2.90
N ALA A 719 -13.22 18.82 2.57
CA ALA A 719 -12.83 18.07 1.40
C ALA A 719 -13.37 18.74 0.13
N TYR A 720 -12.50 18.97 -0.84
CA TYR A 720 -12.94 19.49 -2.14
C TYR A 720 -13.90 18.50 -2.80
N LYS A 721 -15.09 18.96 -3.11
CA LYS A 721 -16.06 18.25 -3.94
C LYS A 721 -15.95 18.79 -5.34
N PRO A 722 -15.42 18.03 -6.31
CA PRO A 722 -15.39 18.50 -7.69
C PRO A 722 -16.84 18.70 -8.18
N ASP A 723 -17.11 19.84 -8.80
CA ASP A 723 -18.31 20.03 -9.61
C ASP A 723 -18.29 18.99 -10.73
N PHE A 724 -19.18 18.02 -10.70
CA PHE A 724 -19.32 17.00 -11.75
C PHE A 724 -19.93 17.55 -13.04
N GLY A 725 -20.07 18.85 -13.17
CA GLY A 725 -20.65 19.57 -14.33
C GLY A 725 -19.70 19.95 -15.44
N GLY A 726 -18.48 19.41 -15.53
CA GLY A 726 -17.59 19.80 -16.62
C GLY A 726 -16.34 18.92 -16.76
N ARG A 727 -16.42 17.88 -17.64
CA ARG A 727 -15.38 17.09 -18.33
C ARG A 727 -14.38 16.33 -17.46
#